data_2177faf6a41b7ed64dfc2ebac4a44786
#
_entry.id   2177faf6a41b7ed64dfc2ebac4a44786
#
_cell.length_a   1.000
_cell.length_b   1.000
_cell.length_c   1.000
_cell.angle_alpha   90.00
_cell.angle_beta   90.00
_cell.angle_gamma   90.00
#
_symmetry.space_group_name_H-M   'P 1'
#
loop_
_entity.id
_entity.type
_entity.pdbx_description
1 polymer ?
#
loop_
_entity_poly.entity_id
_entity_poly.type
_entity_poly.pdbx_seq_one_letter_code
_entity_poly.pdbx_strand_id
1 'polypeptide(L)'
;MLAGLNAMDLKNWIVVTGARENNLKNINVNIPKDSLVVFTGVSGSGKSTLAFDTIFAEGQRRYIESLSSYARMFLGGFQKPDVDSIDGLQPAISIDQKTTSHNPRSTVGTVTEIYDYLRLLWARIGVAYCPTHNLPIKPFSLQQIADIILKNPLGSKISIFAPVVRNEKGTHIETIQKFMASGDRKMKIDGAPLQSYQEAPQLDKKKKHSIDFHIDTFTLKTTSKSRVFDSLRVALDFAKGYVIVQVDDKPEVLYSEHSSCPICGFTVPPLEPRLFSFNNPLGACQDCKGMGIKISADPTLIVPDNKLSINEGAIKPMGKPKDNKEWFSFQKLCKSQHINMDVPFYKLSERQKKIIFYGPEDEVNYVYTTMSGTEIHSSVSEGIKTRIDRLYATTTSTWMKEWYETFMTSTICPTCHGARLNDKVLSIKVGGLSIFDATNLSLDKLLNFFNDLNLSDRDKKVSELVLKEIKDRLGFLVDVGLDYLTLSRMSMTLSGGESQRIRLATQIGSKLTGVLYVLDEPSIGLHQKDNDRLIASLKEMRDLGNSLIVVEHDEDTIRAADYIVDIGPSAGKNGGKVVACGQVSDLENSKESITGDYLAGRKYIPVPDIRRKTTRYLTIEGARCHNLKNVDVKIPLGEFVCVTGVSGSGKSSLINEVLYKNILAHFGIGHEKPGECNGIKGYNNISTVINVSQDPIGKTPRSNPATYIGLFDDIRELFSQTLDAKEKGITKTMFSFNTPGGRCEACQGCGVKRISMDFLPDVDVVCEVCHGKRYSDDVLSVEYKGKNIYDVLNMTIDEAYDFFKNIPAIKKKISALVEVGLGYMDLGQSSTTLSGGEAQRVKLANELQRKGDGNTLYILDEPTTGLHVDDIKKLISVLESLVDNGNTVLVIEHNLDLIKCADYIIDLGPDGGDRGGTIIATGTPEEVSEVNNSYTGQYLKKILAKALMKGQD
;
A
#
# COMPACT_ATOMS: atom_id res chain seq x y z
N MET A 1 -11.15 -43.04 18.90
CA MET A 1 -9.71 -43.31 19.09
C MET A 1 -9.01 -42.18 19.86
N LEU A 2 -9.44 -41.84 21.06
CA LEU A 2 -8.94 -40.70 21.82
C LEU A 2 -8.47 -41.00 23.25
N ALA A 3 -8.24 -42.25 23.59
CA ALA A 3 -7.76 -42.65 24.90
C ALA A 3 -6.45 -43.43 24.76
N GLY A 4 -5.33 -42.74 24.68
CA GLY A 4 -4.04 -43.44 24.65
C GLY A 4 -2.82 -42.63 24.19
N LEU A 5 -2.90 -41.32 24.01
CA LEU A 5 -1.72 -40.49 23.72
C LEU A 5 -0.94 -40.31 25.05
N ASN A 6 0.19 -40.96 25.18
CA ASN A 6 1.12 -40.83 26.30
C ASN A 6 1.82 -39.46 26.24
N ALA A 7 2.37 -38.98 27.36
CA ALA A 7 3.11 -37.70 27.44
C ALA A 7 4.28 -37.58 26.42
N MET A 8 4.74 -38.68 25.86
CA MET A 8 5.71 -38.76 24.76
C MET A 8 5.14 -38.28 23.42
N ASP A 9 3.83 -38.42 23.18
CA ASP A 9 3.17 -38.06 21.92
C ASP A 9 2.92 -36.53 21.84
N LEU A 10 2.67 -35.87 22.95
CA LEU A 10 2.51 -34.40 23.04
C LEU A 10 3.77 -33.63 22.63
N LYS A 11 4.94 -34.27 22.63
CA LYS A 11 6.18 -33.62 22.19
C LYS A 11 6.15 -33.33 20.69
N ASN A 12 5.47 -34.17 19.90
CA ASN A 12 5.47 -34.12 18.44
C ASN A 12 4.13 -33.61 17.84
N TRP A 13 3.11 -33.40 18.69
CA TRP A 13 1.79 -33.01 18.21
C TRP A 13 1.22 -31.79 18.94
N ILE A 14 0.48 -30.97 18.22
CA ILE A 14 -0.48 -30.00 18.78
C ILE A 14 -1.83 -30.73 18.79
N VAL A 15 -2.42 -30.87 19.99
CA VAL A 15 -3.69 -31.58 20.17
C VAL A 15 -4.78 -30.58 20.51
N VAL A 16 -5.74 -30.39 19.62
CA VAL A 16 -6.90 -29.55 19.81
C VAL A 16 -8.07 -30.44 20.23
N THR A 17 -8.72 -30.11 21.34
CA THR A 17 -9.86 -30.86 21.86
C THR A 17 -11.04 -29.96 22.09
N GLY A 18 -12.20 -30.31 21.50
CA GLY A 18 -13.47 -29.65 21.75
C GLY A 18 -13.58 -28.22 21.21
N ALA A 19 -13.05 -27.93 20.04
CA ALA A 19 -13.16 -26.58 19.44
C ALA A 19 -14.58 -26.32 18.92
N ARG A 20 -15.18 -25.21 19.39
CA ARG A 20 -16.57 -24.81 19.12
C ARG A 20 -16.71 -23.34 18.67
N GLU A 21 -15.58 -22.67 18.40
CA GLU A 21 -15.60 -21.26 17.99
C GLU A 21 -16.37 -21.07 16.66
N ASN A 22 -17.20 -20.06 16.56
CA ASN A 22 -18.03 -19.73 15.41
C ASN A 22 -18.85 -20.93 14.89
N ASN A 23 -18.54 -21.46 13.70
CA ASN A 23 -19.25 -22.57 13.10
C ASN A 23 -18.66 -23.96 13.38
N LEU A 24 -17.60 -24.07 14.18
CA LEU A 24 -16.96 -25.35 14.52
C LEU A 24 -17.85 -26.23 15.40
N LYS A 25 -17.92 -27.51 15.09
CA LYS A 25 -18.84 -28.45 15.73
C LYS A 25 -18.14 -29.40 16.68
N ASN A 26 -17.57 -28.85 17.78
CA ASN A 26 -16.90 -29.62 18.84
C ASN A 26 -15.82 -30.54 18.24
N ILE A 27 -14.95 -29.99 17.41
CA ILE A 27 -13.98 -30.77 16.68
C ILE A 27 -12.74 -31.08 17.51
N ASN A 28 -12.17 -32.28 17.24
CA ASN A 28 -10.91 -32.73 17.78
C ASN A 28 -9.95 -33.00 16.63
N VAL A 29 -8.74 -32.45 16.70
CA VAL A 29 -7.73 -32.62 15.65
C VAL A 29 -6.33 -32.64 16.22
N ASN A 30 -5.50 -33.53 15.70
CA ASN A 30 -4.09 -33.64 16.01
C ASN A 30 -3.26 -33.10 14.84
N ILE A 31 -2.35 -32.18 15.10
CA ILE A 31 -1.56 -31.47 14.11
C ILE A 31 -0.08 -31.77 14.40
N PRO A 32 0.68 -32.34 13.44
CA PRO A 32 2.10 -32.62 13.66
C PRO A 32 2.91 -31.34 13.78
N LYS A 33 3.88 -31.31 14.71
CA LYS A 33 4.85 -30.22 14.83
C LYS A 33 5.95 -30.36 13.78
N ASP A 34 6.71 -29.28 13.58
CA ASP A 34 7.86 -29.19 12.67
C ASP A 34 7.51 -29.69 11.26
N SER A 35 6.31 -29.35 10.81
CA SER A 35 5.69 -29.81 9.57
C SER A 35 4.96 -28.69 8.88
N LEU A 36 4.83 -28.79 7.56
CA LEU A 36 3.95 -27.94 6.76
C LEU A 36 2.56 -28.56 6.73
N VAL A 37 1.62 -27.98 7.47
CA VAL A 37 0.25 -28.44 7.58
C VAL A 37 -0.68 -27.51 6.81
N VAL A 38 -1.49 -28.06 5.92
CA VAL A 38 -2.45 -27.26 5.14
C VAL A 38 -3.88 -27.52 5.65
N PHE A 39 -4.59 -26.45 5.98
CA PHE A 39 -6.02 -26.46 6.25
C PHE A 39 -6.77 -26.12 4.98
N THR A 40 -7.55 -27.06 4.47
CA THR A 40 -8.30 -26.90 3.23
C THR A 40 -9.81 -27.15 3.44
N GLY A 41 -10.62 -26.98 2.39
CA GLY A 41 -12.08 -27.15 2.37
C GLY A 41 -12.80 -26.00 1.71
N VAL A 42 -14.11 -26.10 1.52
CA VAL A 42 -14.92 -25.06 0.85
C VAL A 42 -14.91 -23.72 1.60
N SER A 43 -15.15 -22.62 0.88
CA SER A 43 -15.22 -21.28 1.48
C SER A 43 -16.30 -21.24 2.57
N GLY A 44 -15.97 -20.62 3.73
CA GLY A 44 -16.91 -20.60 4.89
C GLY A 44 -17.03 -21.90 5.68
N SER A 45 -16.20 -22.94 5.44
CA SER A 45 -16.26 -24.21 6.18
C SER A 45 -15.73 -24.15 7.61
N GLY A 46 -14.99 -23.11 8.00
CA GLY A 46 -14.41 -22.93 9.34
C GLY A 46 -12.89 -23.09 9.41
N LYS A 47 -12.20 -23.11 8.28
CA LYS A 47 -10.71 -23.21 8.21
C LYS A 47 -10.01 -22.11 8.99
N SER A 48 -10.33 -20.85 8.65
CA SER A 48 -9.73 -19.68 9.29
C SER A 48 -10.16 -19.60 10.76
N THR A 49 -11.37 -20.02 11.10
CA THR A 49 -11.84 -20.11 12.49
C THR A 49 -10.97 -21.07 13.31
N LEU A 50 -10.64 -22.25 12.78
CA LEU A 50 -9.78 -23.18 13.49
C LEU A 50 -8.34 -22.66 13.58
N ALA A 51 -7.80 -22.13 12.49
CA ALA A 51 -6.41 -21.66 12.40
C ALA A 51 -6.17 -20.39 13.23
N PHE A 52 -6.99 -19.34 13.02
CA PHE A 52 -6.78 -18.01 13.60
C PHE A 52 -7.58 -17.78 14.86
N ASP A 53 -8.91 -17.98 14.82
CA ASP A 53 -9.78 -17.65 15.97
C ASP A 53 -9.63 -18.66 17.12
N THR A 54 -9.10 -19.86 16.85
CA THR A 54 -8.92 -20.92 17.86
C THR A 54 -7.45 -21.14 18.20
N ILE A 55 -6.63 -21.66 17.28
CA ILE A 55 -5.25 -22.10 17.57
C ILE A 55 -4.33 -20.88 17.80
N PHE A 56 -4.32 -19.92 16.86
CA PHE A 56 -3.49 -18.73 17.00
C PHE A 56 -3.93 -17.87 18.18
N ALA A 57 -5.24 -17.64 18.34
CA ALA A 57 -5.79 -16.84 19.42
C ALA A 57 -5.41 -17.39 20.80
N GLU A 58 -5.47 -18.72 21.00
CA GLU A 58 -5.03 -19.36 22.25
C GLU A 58 -3.52 -19.25 22.44
N GLY A 59 -2.72 -19.40 21.38
CA GLY A 59 -1.27 -19.20 21.44
C GLY A 59 -0.88 -17.78 21.86
N GLN A 60 -1.53 -16.79 21.26
CA GLN A 60 -1.34 -15.38 21.61
C GLN A 60 -1.80 -15.07 23.05
N ARG A 61 -2.95 -15.59 23.46
CA ARG A 61 -3.45 -15.44 24.82
C ARG A 61 -2.45 -15.97 25.85
N ARG A 62 -1.93 -17.20 25.69
CA ARG A 62 -0.92 -17.79 26.58
C ARG A 62 0.37 -16.98 26.64
N TYR A 63 0.81 -16.48 25.47
CA TYR A 63 2.00 -15.63 25.42
C TYR A 63 1.81 -14.35 26.25
N ILE A 64 0.66 -13.67 26.06
CA ILE A 64 0.34 -12.43 26.80
C ILE A 64 0.16 -12.69 28.30
N GLU A 65 -0.44 -13.81 28.67
CA GLU A 65 -0.56 -14.22 30.10
C GLU A 65 0.79 -14.46 30.77
N SER A 66 1.82 -14.84 30.00
CA SER A 66 3.19 -14.98 30.51
C SER A 66 3.88 -13.66 30.79
N LEU A 67 3.37 -12.53 30.25
CA LEU A 67 3.94 -11.19 30.45
C LEU A 67 3.59 -10.61 31.83
N SER A 68 4.32 -9.57 32.24
CA SER A 68 4.06 -8.86 33.50
C SER A 68 2.64 -8.26 33.52
N SER A 69 2.07 -8.10 34.74
CA SER A 69 0.76 -7.48 34.92
C SER A 69 0.65 -6.08 34.29
N TYR A 70 1.75 -5.32 34.31
CA TYR A 70 1.85 -4.01 33.70
C TYR A 70 1.72 -4.11 32.16
N ALA A 71 2.44 -5.00 31.51
CA ALA A 71 2.35 -5.20 30.07
C ALA A 71 0.95 -5.69 29.63
N ARG A 72 0.32 -6.60 30.42
CA ARG A 72 -1.05 -7.06 30.18
C ARG A 72 -2.09 -5.94 30.23
N MET A 73 -1.91 -4.95 31.10
CA MET A 73 -2.84 -3.81 31.21
C MET A 73 -2.85 -2.94 29.94
N PHE A 74 -1.73 -2.87 29.21
CA PHE A 74 -1.64 -2.14 27.93
C PHE A 74 -2.11 -2.97 26.72
N LEU A 75 -1.95 -4.31 26.77
CA LEU A 75 -2.27 -5.19 25.66
C LEU A 75 -3.75 -5.63 25.62
N GLY A 76 -4.53 -5.31 26.66
CA GLY A 76 -5.93 -5.71 26.80
C GLY A 76 -6.12 -7.18 27.19
N GLY A 77 -7.33 -7.55 27.57
CA GLY A 77 -7.71 -8.93 27.86
C GLY A 77 -8.16 -9.64 26.58
N PHE A 78 -7.43 -10.66 26.17
CA PHE A 78 -7.87 -11.54 25.07
C PHE A 78 -8.92 -12.52 25.63
N GLN A 79 -10.05 -12.65 24.93
CA GLN A 79 -11.03 -13.65 25.28
C GLN A 79 -10.46 -15.05 24.98
N LYS A 80 -10.72 -16.00 25.89
CA LYS A 80 -10.36 -17.39 25.63
C LYS A 80 -11.29 -17.90 24.50
N PRO A 81 -10.73 -18.50 23.43
CA PRO A 81 -11.56 -19.14 22.41
C PRO A 81 -12.39 -20.29 23.01
N ASP A 82 -13.54 -20.59 22.40
CA ASP A 82 -14.39 -21.69 22.83
C ASP A 82 -13.78 -23.04 22.43
N VAL A 83 -12.89 -23.51 23.27
CA VAL A 83 -12.17 -24.76 23.13
C VAL A 83 -11.91 -25.37 24.51
N ASP A 84 -12.01 -26.71 24.62
CA ASP A 84 -11.76 -27.38 25.88
C ASP A 84 -10.28 -27.30 26.25
N SER A 85 -9.40 -27.76 25.38
CA SER A 85 -7.93 -27.61 25.53
C SER A 85 -7.20 -27.59 24.19
N ILE A 86 -6.00 -26.95 24.20
CA ILE A 86 -5.01 -27.11 23.14
C ILE A 86 -3.69 -27.41 23.80
N ASP A 87 -3.19 -28.63 23.62
CA ASP A 87 -1.95 -29.10 24.24
C ASP A 87 -0.81 -29.11 23.21
N GLY A 88 0.42 -28.94 23.68
CA GLY A 88 1.60 -28.93 22.81
C GLY A 88 1.81 -27.64 22.00
N LEU A 89 1.05 -26.57 22.25
CA LEU A 89 1.10 -25.33 21.48
C LEU A 89 2.45 -24.61 21.64
N GLN A 90 3.04 -24.18 20.52
CA GLN A 90 4.25 -23.37 20.45
C GLN A 90 3.90 -21.87 20.47
N PRO A 91 4.86 -20.95 20.72
CA PRO A 91 4.64 -19.52 20.47
C PRO A 91 4.14 -19.29 19.05
N ALA A 92 3.03 -18.59 18.89
CA ALA A 92 2.34 -18.47 17.61
C ALA A 92 2.50 -17.07 16.99
N ILE A 93 2.76 -17.04 15.68
CA ILE A 93 2.84 -15.81 14.87
C ILE A 93 1.86 -15.96 13.70
N SER A 94 1.00 -14.95 13.49
CA SER A 94 0.10 -14.93 12.32
C SER A 94 0.64 -14.04 11.20
N ILE A 95 0.39 -14.49 9.97
CA ILE A 95 0.66 -13.71 8.75
C ILE A 95 -0.63 -13.66 7.95
N ASP A 96 -1.46 -12.67 8.28
CA ASP A 96 -2.77 -12.45 7.67
C ASP A 96 -2.70 -11.53 6.44
N GLN A 97 -3.79 -11.50 5.68
CA GLN A 97 -3.95 -10.69 4.47
C GLN A 97 -4.24 -9.21 4.72
N LYS A 98 -4.58 -8.84 5.96
CA LYS A 98 -5.04 -7.47 6.23
C LYS A 98 -3.96 -6.47 5.86
N THR A 99 -4.35 -5.51 5.04
CA THR A 99 -3.49 -4.45 4.51
C THR A 99 -2.79 -3.71 5.63
N THR A 100 -1.50 -3.53 5.43
CA THR A 100 -0.65 -2.72 6.30
C THR A 100 -1.10 -1.26 6.31
N SER A 101 -0.81 -0.61 7.41
CA SER A 101 -0.87 0.83 7.67
C SER A 101 -1.16 1.72 6.45
N HIS A 102 -2.26 2.47 6.51
CA HIS A 102 -2.56 3.60 5.60
C HIS A 102 -1.62 4.80 5.80
N ASN A 103 -0.52 4.63 6.52
CA ASN A 103 0.43 5.71 6.77
C ASN A 103 1.26 5.99 5.50
N PRO A 104 1.16 7.17 4.88
CA PRO A 104 1.90 7.52 3.67
C PRO A 104 3.42 7.57 3.87
N ARG A 105 3.90 7.54 5.11
CA ARG A 105 5.33 7.49 5.44
C ARG A 105 5.90 6.08 5.43
N SER A 106 5.06 5.04 5.54
CA SER A 106 5.51 3.65 5.48
C SER A 106 5.92 3.27 4.06
N THR A 107 7.10 2.64 3.93
CA THR A 107 7.63 2.12 2.68
C THR A 107 8.02 0.65 2.85
N VAL A 108 8.21 -0.08 1.75
CA VAL A 108 8.76 -1.44 1.79
C VAL A 108 10.03 -1.48 2.63
N GLY A 109 10.96 -0.54 2.42
CA GLY A 109 12.22 -0.47 3.17
C GLY A 109 12.04 -0.29 4.67
N THR A 110 11.02 0.46 5.12
CA THR A 110 10.76 0.65 6.57
C THR A 110 10.02 -0.52 7.20
N VAL A 111 9.12 -1.18 6.47
CA VAL A 111 8.38 -2.35 6.96
C VAL A 111 9.30 -3.57 7.09
N THR A 112 10.28 -3.70 6.19
CA THR A 112 11.29 -4.78 6.21
C THR A 112 12.49 -4.49 7.10
N GLU A 113 12.54 -3.30 7.72
CA GLU A 113 13.67 -2.79 8.50
C GLU A 113 14.98 -2.61 7.69
N ILE A 114 15.01 -2.97 6.42
CA ILE A 114 16.20 -2.82 5.56
C ILE A 114 16.65 -1.36 5.50
N TYR A 115 15.71 -0.41 5.51
CA TYR A 115 16.03 1.02 5.50
C TYR A 115 16.84 1.46 6.71
N ASP A 116 16.68 0.83 7.87
CA ASP A 116 17.43 1.14 9.09
C ASP A 116 18.89 0.69 8.96
N TYR A 117 19.13 -0.47 8.35
CA TYR A 117 20.48 -0.91 8.01
C TYR A 117 21.13 -0.04 6.92
N LEU A 118 20.35 0.41 5.91
CA LEU A 118 20.85 1.35 4.90
C LEU A 118 21.28 2.69 5.52
N ARG A 119 20.46 3.24 6.43
CA ARG A 119 20.83 4.47 7.16
C ARG A 119 22.14 4.29 7.93
N LEU A 120 22.31 3.14 8.56
CA LEU A 120 23.55 2.84 9.28
C LEU A 120 24.73 2.72 8.31
N LEU A 121 24.57 2.04 7.18
CA LEU A 121 25.60 1.88 6.15
C LEU A 121 26.03 3.24 5.59
N TRP A 122 25.09 4.08 5.14
CA TRP A 122 25.38 5.42 4.61
C TRP A 122 26.04 6.34 5.63
N ALA A 123 25.69 6.20 6.90
CA ALA A 123 26.32 6.96 7.98
C ALA A 123 27.77 6.53 8.25
N ARG A 124 28.12 5.25 8.03
CA ARG A 124 29.44 4.70 8.36
C ARG A 124 30.46 4.80 7.23
N ILE A 125 30.04 4.55 5.98
CA ILE A 125 30.93 4.50 4.82
C ILE A 125 30.54 5.48 3.70
N GLY A 126 29.49 6.28 3.91
CA GLY A 126 29.05 7.27 2.93
C GLY A 126 30.06 8.38 2.71
N VAL A 127 30.22 8.79 1.45
CA VAL A 127 31.05 9.93 1.04
C VAL A 127 30.14 11.03 0.53
N ALA A 128 30.25 12.22 1.12
CA ALA A 128 29.51 13.38 0.66
C ALA A 128 30.13 13.97 -0.61
N TYR A 129 29.28 14.40 -1.54
CA TYR A 129 29.70 15.08 -2.78
C TYR A 129 29.06 16.47 -2.85
N CYS A 130 29.78 17.43 -3.42
CA CYS A 130 29.19 18.73 -3.69
C CYS A 130 28.18 18.63 -4.85
N PRO A 131 26.91 19.03 -4.68
CA PRO A 131 25.92 18.95 -5.76
C PRO A 131 26.29 19.75 -7.01
N THR A 132 26.97 20.89 -6.80
CA THR A 132 27.34 21.80 -7.90
C THR A 132 28.62 21.39 -8.60
N HIS A 133 29.63 20.92 -7.85
CA HIS A 133 30.97 20.67 -8.39
C HIS A 133 31.31 19.18 -8.51
N ASN A 134 30.45 18.30 -8.00
CA ASN A 134 30.62 16.84 -7.97
C ASN A 134 31.97 16.38 -7.36
N LEU A 135 32.55 17.20 -6.45
CA LEU A 135 33.77 16.89 -5.73
C LEU A 135 33.46 16.15 -4.43
N PRO A 136 34.21 15.11 -4.06
CA PRO A 136 34.02 14.44 -2.78
C PRO A 136 34.40 15.38 -1.63
N ILE A 137 33.52 15.48 -0.64
CA ILE A 137 33.71 16.30 0.55
C ILE A 137 34.17 15.39 1.68
N LYS A 138 35.46 15.49 2.02
CA LYS A 138 36.05 14.74 3.13
C LYS A 138 36.61 15.73 4.16
N PRO A 139 36.36 15.55 5.47
CA PRO A 139 37.09 16.26 6.49
C PRO A 139 38.53 15.75 6.50
N PHE A 140 39.46 16.66 6.56
CA PHE A 140 40.89 16.33 6.72
C PHE A 140 41.30 16.65 8.16
N SER A 141 41.83 15.70 8.87
CA SER A 141 42.49 16.00 10.15
C SER A 141 43.78 16.77 9.91
N LEU A 142 44.18 17.57 10.89
CA LEU A 142 45.48 18.27 10.87
C LEU A 142 46.66 17.32 10.50
N GLN A 143 46.65 16.09 11.06
CA GLN A 143 47.62 15.05 10.74
C GLN A 143 47.62 14.67 9.25
N GLN A 144 46.44 14.48 8.65
CA GLN A 144 46.31 14.11 7.25
C GLN A 144 46.77 15.23 6.31
N ILE A 145 46.45 16.51 6.65
CA ILE A 145 46.93 17.68 5.89
C ILE A 145 48.46 17.75 5.97
N ALA A 146 49.03 17.58 7.17
CA ALA A 146 50.49 17.56 7.37
C ALA A 146 51.15 16.44 6.57
N ASP A 147 50.58 15.22 6.57
CA ASP A 147 51.12 14.07 5.83
C ASP A 147 51.07 14.29 4.32
N ILE A 148 50.02 14.97 3.81
CA ILE A 148 49.95 15.36 2.38
C ILE A 148 51.06 16.36 2.03
N ILE A 149 51.27 17.36 2.87
CA ILE A 149 52.34 18.36 2.66
C ILE A 149 53.72 17.69 2.69
N LEU A 150 53.98 16.83 3.65
CA LEU A 150 55.27 16.16 3.88
C LEU A 150 55.61 15.13 2.77
N LYS A 151 54.66 14.68 1.97
CA LYS A 151 54.87 13.80 0.83
C LYS A 151 55.41 14.52 -0.42
N ASN A 152 55.42 15.85 -0.41
CA ASN A 152 56.03 16.61 -1.54
C ASN A 152 57.54 16.48 -1.53
N PRO A 153 58.21 16.69 -2.68
CA PRO A 153 59.68 16.63 -2.78
C PRO A 153 60.37 17.59 -1.82
N LEU A 154 61.50 17.17 -1.25
CA LEU A 154 62.36 18.06 -0.46
C LEU A 154 62.85 19.21 -1.34
N GLY A 155 62.79 20.43 -0.80
CA GLY A 155 63.09 21.66 -1.55
C GLY A 155 61.87 22.41 -2.06
N SER A 156 60.68 21.82 -2.03
CA SER A 156 59.45 22.53 -2.43
C SER A 156 59.13 23.66 -1.49
N LYS A 157 58.69 24.78 -2.04
CA LYS A 157 58.22 25.95 -1.32
C LYS A 157 56.77 25.75 -0.89
N ILE A 158 56.49 25.76 0.39
CA ILE A 158 55.14 25.62 0.97
C ILE A 158 54.69 26.98 1.50
N SER A 159 53.56 27.45 1.06
CA SER A 159 52.90 28.64 1.61
C SER A 159 51.54 28.24 2.22
N ILE A 160 51.27 28.67 3.43
CA ILE A 160 50.06 28.35 4.22
C ILE A 160 49.30 29.63 4.48
N PHE A 161 48.00 29.61 4.17
CA PHE A 161 47.09 30.74 4.38
C PHE A 161 45.86 30.30 5.18
N ALA A 162 45.31 31.24 5.97
CA ALA A 162 44.06 31.11 6.69
C ALA A 162 42.95 31.89 5.97
N PRO A 163 41.97 31.24 5.31
CA PRO A 163 40.86 31.91 4.64
C PRO A 163 39.82 32.34 5.65
N VAL A 164 39.99 33.53 6.23
CA VAL A 164 39.18 33.99 7.40
C VAL A 164 37.83 34.57 6.96
N VAL A 165 37.76 35.20 5.77
CA VAL A 165 36.53 35.71 5.19
C VAL A 165 36.32 35.07 3.82
N ARG A 166 35.15 34.52 3.56
CA ARG A 166 34.83 33.81 2.31
C ARG A 166 33.53 34.31 1.70
N ASN A 167 33.64 35.20 0.72
CA ASN A 167 32.51 35.76 -0.07
C ASN A 167 31.41 36.37 0.82
N GLU A 168 31.79 37.08 1.87
CA GLU A 168 30.91 37.73 2.82
C GLU A 168 30.88 39.26 2.63
N LYS A 169 29.72 39.90 2.86
CA LYS A 169 29.56 41.34 2.84
C LYS A 169 30.07 41.97 4.16
N GLY A 170 30.79 43.07 4.07
CA GLY A 170 31.23 43.76 5.26
C GLY A 170 32.59 44.44 5.08
N THR A 171 32.96 45.29 6.00
CA THR A 171 34.29 45.95 6.01
C THR A 171 35.37 45.04 6.62
N HIS A 172 34.98 44.05 7.42
CA HIS A 172 35.83 43.08 8.13
C HIS A 172 37.04 43.68 8.88
N ILE A 173 36.95 44.99 9.22
CA ILE A 173 38.03 45.77 9.83
C ILE A 173 38.52 45.16 11.14
N GLU A 174 37.61 44.74 12.04
CA GLU A 174 37.97 44.15 13.34
C GLU A 174 38.79 42.87 13.17
N THR A 175 38.42 42.03 12.20
CA THR A 175 39.11 40.76 11.90
C THR A 175 40.49 41.04 11.34
N ILE A 176 40.60 42.00 10.45
CA ILE A 176 41.91 42.39 9.87
C ILE A 176 42.79 43.02 10.94
N GLN A 177 42.27 43.92 11.78
CA GLN A 177 43.03 44.55 12.87
C GLN A 177 43.53 43.53 13.89
N LYS A 178 42.69 42.55 14.24
CA LYS A 178 43.05 41.50 15.15
C LYS A 178 44.21 40.64 14.61
N PHE A 179 44.23 40.34 13.31
CA PHE A 179 45.34 39.64 12.66
C PHE A 179 46.62 40.50 12.62
N MET A 180 46.51 41.78 12.26
CA MET A 180 47.66 42.67 12.24
C MET A 180 48.30 42.91 13.63
N ALA A 181 47.47 42.83 14.68
CA ALA A 181 47.93 42.93 16.05
C ALA A 181 48.77 41.68 16.51
N SER A 182 48.65 40.52 15.82
CA SER A 182 49.50 39.36 16.06
C SER A 182 50.90 39.45 15.45
N GLY A 183 51.17 40.54 14.70
CA GLY A 183 52.52 40.85 14.17
C GLY A 183 52.70 40.52 12.69
N ASP A 184 51.77 39.84 12.06
CA ASP A 184 51.83 39.57 10.61
C ASP A 184 50.90 40.54 9.86
N ARG A 185 51.30 41.00 8.69
CA ARG A 185 50.63 42.05 7.91
C ARG A 185 50.38 41.64 6.47
N LYS A 186 50.62 40.37 6.13
CA LYS A 186 50.52 39.88 4.75
C LYS A 186 49.16 39.16 4.57
N MET A 187 48.42 39.58 3.56
CA MET A 187 47.15 38.97 3.24
C MET A 187 46.80 39.06 1.76
N LYS A 188 45.90 38.22 1.29
CA LYS A 188 45.25 38.29 -0.03
C LYS A 188 43.82 38.77 0.19
N ILE A 189 43.37 39.70 -0.67
CA ILE A 189 42.03 40.27 -0.64
C ILE A 189 41.44 40.10 -2.05
N ASP A 190 40.27 39.49 -2.14
CA ASP A 190 39.52 39.31 -3.38
C ASP A 190 40.30 38.66 -4.53
N GLY A 191 41.18 37.73 -4.19
CA GLY A 191 42.05 37.02 -5.16
C GLY A 191 43.26 37.82 -5.65
N ALA A 192 43.52 38.99 -5.10
CA ALA A 192 44.72 39.76 -5.41
C ALA A 192 45.98 39.02 -4.95
N PRO A 193 47.13 39.30 -5.57
CA PRO A 193 48.43 38.74 -5.09
C PRO A 193 48.69 39.12 -3.63
N LEU A 194 49.50 38.30 -2.94
CA LEU A 194 49.90 38.49 -1.56
C LEU A 194 50.56 39.86 -1.40
N GLN A 195 49.99 40.74 -0.53
CA GLN A 195 50.46 42.07 -0.25
C GLN A 195 50.64 42.28 1.27
N SER A 196 51.59 43.17 1.61
CA SER A 196 51.80 43.57 3.00
C SER A 196 51.19 44.95 3.22
N TYR A 197 50.30 45.03 4.23
CA TYR A 197 49.56 46.28 4.53
C TYR A 197 50.13 46.92 5.80
N GLN A 198 50.35 48.24 5.75
CA GLN A 198 50.81 49.00 6.93
C GLN A 198 49.64 49.32 7.88
N GLU A 199 48.49 49.56 7.30
CA GLU A 199 47.22 49.82 8.03
C GLU A 199 46.14 48.91 7.49
N ALA A 200 45.06 48.70 8.27
CA ALA A 200 43.98 47.85 7.84
C ALA A 200 43.27 48.48 6.61
N PRO A 201 43.21 47.78 5.48
CA PRO A 201 42.55 48.26 4.26
C PRO A 201 41.06 48.48 4.49
N GLN A 202 40.54 49.55 3.97
CA GLN A 202 39.11 49.87 4.01
C GLN A 202 38.39 49.17 2.85
N LEU A 203 37.52 48.25 3.19
CA LEU A 203 36.73 47.47 2.24
C LEU A 203 35.30 48.02 2.09
N ASP A 204 34.72 47.88 0.91
CA ASP A 204 33.37 48.35 0.63
C ASP A 204 32.33 47.47 1.36
N LYS A 205 31.55 48.05 2.28
CA LYS A 205 30.54 47.35 3.08
C LYS A 205 29.44 46.65 2.25
N LYS A 206 29.23 47.13 1.00
CA LYS A 206 28.16 46.59 0.12
C LYS A 206 28.62 45.42 -0.76
N LYS A 207 29.94 45.26 -0.94
CA LYS A 207 30.54 44.20 -1.75
C LYS A 207 30.83 42.98 -0.89
N LYS A 208 30.91 41.84 -1.55
CA LYS A 208 31.36 40.56 -0.94
C LYS A 208 32.86 40.50 -1.08
N HIS A 209 33.53 40.17 0.02
CA HIS A 209 34.97 40.08 0.10
C HIS A 209 35.41 38.65 0.49
N SER A 210 36.63 38.29 0.04
CA SER A 210 37.35 37.11 0.48
C SER A 210 38.72 37.53 0.97
N ILE A 211 39.10 37.09 2.18
CA ILE A 211 40.36 37.52 2.83
C ILE A 211 41.10 36.29 3.31
N ASP A 212 42.33 36.09 2.80
CA ASP A 212 43.20 34.99 3.20
C ASP A 212 44.44 35.57 3.90
N PHE A 213 44.59 35.25 5.20
CA PHE A 213 45.74 35.67 5.98
C PHE A 213 46.91 34.75 5.69
N HIS A 214 48.09 35.33 5.41
CA HIS A 214 49.32 34.57 5.24
C HIS A 214 49.84 34.16 6.60
N ILE A 215 50.04 32.86 6.83
CA ILE A 215 50.49 32.32 8.12
C ILE A 215 51.98 32.01 8.05
N ASP A 216 52.45 31.27 7.03
CA ASP A 216 53.85 30.88 6.91
C ASP A 216 54.22 30.55 5.47
N THR A 217 55.49 30.78 5.14
CA THR A 217 56.10 30.30 3.90
C THR A 217 57.49 29.74 4.20
N PHE A 218 57.73 28.49 3.85
CA PHE A 218 58.99 27.82 4.10
C PHE A 218 59.34 26.81 3.00
N THR A 219 60.63 26.43 2.93
CA THR A 219 61.11 25.39 2.06
C THR A 219 61.08 24.05 2.81
N LEU A 220 60.49 23.01 2.22
CA LEU A 220 60.35 21.70 2.85
C LEU A 220 61.71 21.02 3.07
N LYS A 221 62.01 20.69 4.34
CA LYS A 221 63.24 19.96 4.74
C LYS A 221 62.84 18.74 5.57
N THR A 222 63.74 17.81 5.79
CA THR A 222 63.53 16.62 6.66
C THR A 222 63.12 16.98 8.10
N THR A 223 63.51 18.17 8.56
CA THR A 223 63.19 18.70 9.89
C THR A 223 61.91 19.56 9.95
N SER A 224 61.20 19.68 8.82
CA SER A 224 60.03 20.60 8.75
C SER A 224 58.78 20.10 9.40
N LYS A 225 58.77 18.88 9.97
CA LYS A 225 57.56 18.26 10.51
C LYS A 225 56.88 19.12 11.59
N SER A 226 57.58 19.56 12.61
CA SER A 226 57.03 20.41 13.70
C SER A 226 56.48 21.72 13.11
N ARG A 227 57.27 22.40 12.24
CA ARG A 227 56.84 23.67 11.64
C ARG A 227 55.55 23.55 10.80
N VAL A 228 55.40 22.46 10.07
CA VAL A 228 54.18 22.20 9.29
C VAL A 228 52.99 22.09 10.21
N PHE A 229 53.14 21.31 11.31
CA PHE A 229 52.04 21.15 12.31
C PHE A 229 51.67 22.46 12.98
N ASP A 230 52.64 23.25 13.39
CA ASP A 230 52.42 24.51 14.10
C ASP A 230 51.77 25.55 13.18
N SER A 231 52.23 25.68 11.94
CA SER A 231 51.68 26.59 10.93
C SER A 231 50.26 26.20 10.55
N LEU A 232 49.96 24.89 10.38
CA LEU A 232 48.64 24.40 10.10
C LEU A 232 47.68 24.65 11.28
N ARG A 233 48.13 24.43 12.52
CA ARG A 233 47.31 24.67 13.71
C ARG A 233 46.90 26.15 13.77
N VAL A 234 47.86 27.06 13.63
CA VAL A 234 47.58 28.49 13.61
C VAL A 234 46.63 28.88 12.48
N ALA A 235 46.80 28.34 11.28
CA ALA A 235 45.88 28.61 10.17
C ALA A 235 44.45 28.12 10.43
N LEU A 236 44.31 26.90 10.93
CA LEU A 236 43.01 26.27 11.24
C LEU A 236 42.28 27.01 12.38
N ASP A 237 43.05 27.48 13.40
CA ASP A 237 42.47 28.26 14.48
C ASP A 237 41.96 29.62 14.01
N PHE A 238 42.73 30.35 13.19
CA PHE A 238 42.29 31.63 12.63
C PHE A 238 41.10 31.52 11.70
N ALA A 239 41.12 30.54 10.82
CA ALA A 239 40.05 30.33 9.83
C ALA A 239 38.98 29.31 10.26
N LYS A 240 38.87 29.04 11.56
CA LYS A 240 37.84 28.11 12.12
C LYS A 240 37.77 26.77 11.37
N GLY A 241 38.92 26.10 11.24
CA GLY A 241 38.99 24.78 10.61
C GLY A 241 39.21 24.75 9.09
N TYR A 242 39.58 25.88 8.49
CA TYR A 242 39.97 25.96 7.07
C TYR A 242 41.43 26.35 6.92
N VAL A 243 42.12 25.80 5.90
CA VAL A 243 43.49 26.17 5.54
C VAL A 243 43.72 26.05 4.03
N ILE A 244 44.37 27.05 3.44
CA ILE A 244 44.82 27.00 2.05
C ILE A 244 46.31 26.69 2.06
N VAL A 245 46.71 25.71 1.25
CA VAL A 245 48.11 25.31 1.04
C VAL A 245 48.44 25.47 -0.42
N GLN A 246 49.53 26.18 -0.67
CA GLN A 246 50.14 26.33 -1.98
C GLN A 246 51.54 25.68 -1.97
N VAL A 247 51.80 24.81 -2.94
CA VAL A 247 53.09 24.12 -3.11
C VAL A 247 53.73 24.65 -4.39
N ASP A 248 54.88 25.30 -4.26
CA ASP A 248 55.58 25.99 -5.35
C ASP A 248 54.59 26.96 -6.07
N ASP A 249 54.55 26.96 -7.40
CA ASP A 249 53.67 27.77 -8.24
C ASP A 249 52.39 27.00 -8.64
N LYS A 250 52.08 25.89 -7.98
CA LYS A 250 50.87 25.12 -8.26
C LYS A 250 49.59 25.85 -7.75
N PRO A 251 48.41 25.51 -8.28
CA PRO A 251 47.15 26.05 -7.77
C PRO A 251 47.00 25.82 -6.28
N GLU A 252 46.40 26.79 -5.60
CA GLU A 252 46.07 26.73 -4.18
C GLU A 252 45.08 25.64 -3.91
N VAL A 253 45.30 24.84 -2.87
CA VAL A 253 44.41 23.77 -2.43
C VAL A 253 43.84 24.13 -1.05
N LEU A 254 42.51 24.23 -0.96
CA LEU A 254 41.82 24.42 0.28
C LEU A 254 41.57 23.08 0.97
N TYR A 255 41.99 22.96 2.22
CA TYR A 255 41.69 21.86 3.12
C TYR A 255 40.75 22.35 4.23
N SER A 256 39.93 21.45 4.76
CA SER A 256 39.02 21.79 5.84
C SER A 256 38.93 20.61 6.82
N GLU A 257 38.87 20.95 8.11
CA GLU A 257 38.49 19.99 9.15
C GLU A 257 36.98 19.72 9.15
N HIS A 258 36.21 20.55 8.46
CA HIS A 258 34.77 20.39 8.29
C HIS A 258 34.45 19.73 6.98
N SER A 259 33.34 18.99 6.91
CA SER A 259 32.82 18.43 5.66
C SER A 259 32.23 19.53 4.78
N SER A 260 33.08 20.25 4.04
CA SER A 260 32.69 21.36 3.18
C SER A 260 33.35 21.32 1.79
N CYS A 261 32.64 21.79 0.77
CA CYS A 261 33.16 21.91 -0.58
C CYS A 261 34.21 23.05 -0.64
N PRO A 262 35.40 22.78 -1.17
CA PRO A 262 36.48 23.80 -1.25
C PRO A 262 36.09 25.00 -2.16
N ILE A 263 35.21 24.82 -3.15
CA ILE A 263 34.88 25.86 -4.13
C ILE A 263 33.70 26.74 -3.67
N CYS A 264 32.57 26.11 -3.28
CA CYS A 264 31.33 26.87 -2.98
C CYS A 264 30.95 26.90 -1.49
N GLY A 265 31.74 26.24 -0.63
CA GLY A 265 31.45 26.18 0.80
C GLY A 265 30.24 25.34 1.19
N PHE A 266 29.69 24.54 0.28
CA PHE A 266 28.59 23.61 0.60
C PHE A 266 29.02 22.65 1.72
N THR A 267 28.23 22.58 2.79
CA THR A 267 28.55 21.80 3.99
C THR A 267 27.50 20.73 4.24
N VAL A 268 27.97 19.57 4.72
CA VAL A 268 27.12 18.46 5.13
C VAL A 268 27.25 18.29 6.66
N PRO A 269 26.13 18.09 7.37
CA PRO A 269 26.18 17.79 8.81
C PRO A 269 26.95 16.49 9.10
N PRO A 270 27.34 16.25 10.36
CA PRO A 270 27.95 14.96 10.75
C PRO A 270 27.10 13.78 10.30
N LEU A 271 27.75 12.75 9.74
CA LEU A 271 27.07 11.57 9.20
C LEU A 271 26.60 10.66 10.33
N GLU A 272 25.35 10.84 10.73
CA GLU A 272 24.68 10.03 11.73
C GLU A 272 23.47 9.32 11.12
N PRO A 273 23.05 8.12 11.59
CA PRO A 273 21.90 7.40 11.02
C PRO A 273 20.60 8.21 11.01
N ARG A 274 20.40 9.11 12.00
CA ARG A 274 19.21 9.99 12.03
C ARG A 274 19.15 11.00 10.89
N LEU A 275 20.30 11.37 10.32
CA LEU A 275 20.37 12.28 9.16
C LEU A 275 19.71 11.68 7.93
N PHE A 276 19.76 10.36 7.76
CA PHE A 276 19.18 9.63 6.64
C PHE A 276 17.72 9.24 6.86
N SER A 277 17.10 9.69 7.95
CA SER A 277 15.69 9.41 8.24
C SER A 277 14.79 10.50 7.66
N PHE A 278 13.87 10.13 6.78
CA PHE A 278 12.83 11.04 6.28
C PHE A 278 11.75 11.35 7.34
N ASN A 279 11.75 10.65 8.49
CA ASN A 279 10.89 10.96 9.64
C ASN A 279 11.55 11.94 10.62
N ASN A 280 12.82 12.29 10.40
CA ASN A 280 13.55 13.23 11.24
C ASN A 280 13.71 14.57 10.51
N PRO A 281 13.42 15.73 11.14
CA PRO A 281 13.53 17.06 10.52
C PRO A 281 14.92 17.38 9.95
N LEU A 282 16.00 16.78 10.47
CA LEU A 282 17.37 17.00 9.98
C LEU A 282 17.58 16.47 8.57
N GLY A 283 16.96 15.32 8.25
CA GLY A 283 17.12 14.66 6.95
C GLY A 283 15.95 14.87 5.99
N ALA A 284 14.78 15.12 6.52
CA ALA A 284 13.55 15.24 5.73
C ALA A 284 13.57 16.45 4.78
N CYS A 285 12.95 16.28 3.63
CA CYS A 285 12.60 17.41 2.76
C CYS A 285 11.68 18.38 3.52
N GLN A 286 12.01 19.67 3.52
CA GLN A 286 11.29 20.67 4.29
C GLN A 286 9.88 20.95 3.73
N ASP A 287 9.69 20.81 2.41
CA ASP A 287 8.42 21.08 1.75
C ASP A 287 7.38 19.98 2.02
N CYS A 288 7.72 18.71 1.77
CA CYS A 288 6.81 17.57 2.01
C CYS A 288 6.95 16.93 3.40
N LYS A 289 7.84 17.44 4.26
CA LYS A 289 8.11 16.91 5.61
C LYS A 289 8.37 15.39 5.62
N GLY A 290 9.08 14.90 4.61
CA GLY A 290 9.46 13.50 4.46
C GLY A 290 8.39 12.58 3.84
N MET A 291 7.27 13.11 3.36
CA MET A 291 6.23 12.30 2.71
C MET A 291 6.58 11.89 1.27
N GLY A 292 7.41 12.67 0.57
CA GLY A 292 7.73 12.46 -0.84
C GLY A 292 6.64 12.89 -1.81
N ILE A 293 5.44 13.09 -1.31
CA ILE A 293 4.25 13.54 -2.05
C ILE A 293 3.67 14.79 -1.38
N LYS A 294 2.93 15.56 -2.15
CA LYS A 294 2.15 16.68 -1.67
C LYS A 294 0.67 16.42 -1.98
N ILE A 295 -0.12 16.35 -0.95
CA ILE A 295 -1.57 16.19 -1.07
C ILE A 295 -2.15 17.60 -1.15
N SER A 296 -2.85 17.91 -2.21
CA SER A 296 -3.49 19.22 -2.40
C SER A 296 -4.79 19.08 -3.19
N ALA A 297 -5.70 20.02 -2.96
CA ALA A 297 -6.96 20.04 -3.67
C ALA A 297 -6.71 20.24 -5.18
N ASP A 298 -7.44 19.50 -6.00
CA ASP A 298 -7.29 19.47 -7.46
C ASP A 298 -8.43 20.27 -8.10
N PRO A 299 -8.12 21.26 -8.95
CA PRO A 299 -9.12 22.03 -9.69
C PRO A 299 -10.08 21.15 -10.50
N THR A 300 -9.63 20.02 -11.03
CA THR A 300 -10.48 19.10 -11.83
C THR A 300 -11.47 18.31 -10.96
N LEU A 301 -11.10 17.99 -9.73
CA LEU A 301 -12.00 17.37 -8.75
C LEU A 301 -12.97 18.39 -8.13
N ILE A 302 -12.53 19.64 -7.99
CA ILE A 302 -13.39 20.75 -7.52
C ILE A 302 -14.46 21.05 -8.56
N VAL A 303 -14.11 21.06 -9.86
CA VAL A 303 -15.01 21.35 -10.98
C VAL A 303 -15.00 20.17 -11.96
N PRO A 304 -15.71 19.08 -11.64
CA PRO A 304 -15.69 17.84 -12.45
C PRO A 304 -16.42 18.04 -13.81
N ASP A 305 -17.49 18.80 -13.84
CA ASP A 305 -18.20 19.16 -15.06
C ASP A 305 -18.11 20.66 -15.32
N ASN A 306 -17.22 21.03 -16.24
CA ASN A 306 -17.00 22.41 -16.63
C ASN A 306 -18.08 22.96 -17.58
N LYS A 307 -19.03 22.15 -18.06
CA LYS A 307 -20.17 22.58 -18.86
C LYS A 307 -21.26 23.22 -18.00
N LEU A 308 -21.31 22.90 -16.72
CA LEU A 308 -22.21 23.54 -15.78
C LEU A 308 -21.73 24.94 -15.43
N SER A 309 -22.67 25.81 -15.11
CA SER A 309 -22.39 27.12 -14.49
C SER A 309 -22.18 26.98 -12.98
N ILE A 310 -21.62 28.01 -12.35
CA ILE A 310 -21.44 28.03 -10.89
C ILE A 310 -22.77 27.86 -10.17
N ASN A 311 -23.83 28.54 -10.62
CA ASN A 311 -25.18 28.46 -10.05
C ASN A 311 -25.85 27.10 -10.28
N GLU A 312 -25.50 26.37 -11.32
CA GLU A 312 -25.94 24.98 -11.56
C GLU A 312 -25.18 23.98 -10.72
N GLY A 313 -24.11 24.37 -10.03
CA GLY A 313 -23.31 23.52 -9.13
C GLY A 313 -22.01 22.98 -9.74
N ALA A 314 -21.42 23.69 -10.70
CA ALA A 314 -20.11 23.32 -11.28
C ALA A 314 -19.04 23.09 -10.20
N ILE A 315 -19.08 23.88 -9.12
CA ILE A 315 -18.15 23.74 -7.99
C ILE A 315 -18.70 22.73 -6.98
N LYS A 316 -18.30 21.50 -7.12
CA LYS A 316 -18.83 20.34 -6.35
C LYS A 316 -18.75 20.52 -4.82
N PRO A 317 -17.66 21.01 -4.21
CA PRO A 317 -17.58 21.24 -2.76
C PRO A 317 -18.62 22.23 -2.24
N MET A 318 -19.04 23.19 -3.04
CA MET A 318 -20.05 24.18 -2.68
C MET A 318 -21.47 23.76 -3.04
N GLY A 319 -21.62 22.95 -4.08
CA GLY A 319 -22.90 22.50 -4.65
C GLY A 319 -23.70 23.66 -5.28
N LYS A 320 -25.02 23.61 -5.24
CA LYS A 320 -25.92 24.69 -5.71
C LYS A 320 -26.00 25.82 -4.69
N PRO A 321 -26.42 27.03 -5.09
CA PRO A 321 -26.59 28.18 -4.19
C PRO A 321 -27.37 27.83 -2.91
N LYS A 322 -26.85 28.26 -1.77
CA LYS A 322 -27.41 28.04 -0.44
C LYS A 322 -27.44 29.36 0.32
N ASP A 323 -28.45 29.51 1.19
CA ASP A 323 -28.51 30.68 2.08
C ASP A 323 -27.63 30.44 3.32
N ASN A 324 -26.30 30.57 3.13
CA ASN A 324 -25.31 30.50 4.20
C ASN A 324 -24.17 31.48 3.99
N LYS A 325 -23.41 31.74 5.05
CA LYS A 325 -22.28 32.69 5.06
C LYS A 325 -21.24 32.36 3.96
N GLU A 326 -21.04 31.09 3.68
CA GLU A 326 -20.05 30.59 2.73
C GLU A 326 -20.39 30.97 1.29
N TRP A 327 -21.65 30.70 0.88
CA TRP A 327 -22.16 31.10 -0.43
C TRP A 327 -22.23 32.61 -0.59
N PHE A 328 -22.64 33.30 0.47
CA PHE A 328 -22.71 34.77 0.47
C PHE A 328 -21.31 35.36 0.24
N SER A 329 -20.28 34.90 0.96
CA SER A 329 -18.90 35.39 0.78
C SER A 329 -18.38 35.10 -0.63
N PHE A 330 -18.68 33.95 -1.18
CA PHE A 330 -18.26 33.59 -2.54
C PHE A 330 -18.98 34.42 -3.61
N GLN A 331 -20.27 34.68 -3.45
CA GLN A 331 -21.00 35.63 -4.32
C GLN A 331 -20.42 37.03 -4.31
N LYS A 332 -20.02 37.53 -3.13
CA LYS A 332 -19.36 38.85 -3.01
C LYS A 332 -18.01 38.87 -3.73
N LEU A 333 -17.22 37.78 -3.62
CA LEU A 333 -15.99 37.61 -4.39
C LEU A 333 -16.27 37.64 -5.90
N CYS A 334 -17.19 36.83 -6.38
CA CYS A 334 -17.54 36.80 -7.81
C CYS A 334 -18.01 38.15 -8.32
N LYS A 335 -18.86 38.84 -7.56
CA LYS A 335 -19.37 40.17 -7.92
C LYS A 335 -18.25 41.24 -7.99
N SER A 336 -17.34 41.27 -7.01
CA SER A 336 -16.21 42.22 -6.97
C SER A 336 -15.22 42.02 -8.12
N GLN A 337 -15.07 40.75 -8.58
CA GLN A 337 -14.15 40.39 -9.64
C GLN A 337 -14.83 40.24 -11.01
N HIS A 338 -16.06 40.73 -11.16
CA HIS A 338 -16.87 40.68 -12.39
C HIS A 338 -16.98 39.26 -12.99
N ILE A 339 -17.12 38.22 -12.13
CA ILE A 339 -17.30 36.85 -12.55
C ILE A 339 -18.80 36.57 -12.71
N ASN A 340 -19.23 36.22 -13.91
CA ASN A 340 -20.60 35.82 -14.15
C ASN A 340 -20.82 34.37 -13.74
N MET A 341 -21.71 34.14 -12.78
CA MET A 341 -21.97 32.81 -12.19
C MET A 341 -22.96 31.96 -13.01
N ASP A 342 -23.60 32.54 -14.03
CA ASP A 342 -24.60 31.85 -14.86
C ASP A 342 -24.04 31.30 -16.18
N VAL A 343 -22.78 31.60 -16.50
CA VAL A 343 -22.12 31.03 -17.69
C VAL A 343 -21.45 29.71 -17.38
N PRO A 344 -21.38 28.77 -18.36
CA PRO A 344 -20.61 27.53 -18.19
C PRO A 344 -19.18 27.81 -17.75
N PHE A 345 -18.65 27.01 -16.79
CA PHE A 345 -17.36 27.26 -16.17
C PHE A 345 -16.20 27.31 -17.17
N TYR A 346 -16.25 26.52 -18.27
CA TYR A 346 -15.22 26.53 -19.31
C TYR A 346 -15.12 27.88 -20.05
N LYS A 347 -16.20 28.70 -20.07
CA LYS A 347 -16.22 30.03 -20.72
C LYS A 347 -15.59 31.13 -19.87
N LEU A 348 -15.33 30.87 -18.60
CA LEU A 348 -14.63 31.83 -17.73
C LEU A 348 -13.18 31.99 -18.19
N SER A 349 -12.65 33.19 -18.10
CA SER A 349 -11.24 33.47 -18.42
C SER A 349 -10.31 32.78 -17.40
N GLU A 350 -9.07 32.47 -17.81
CA GLU A 350 -8.08 31.86 -16.93
C GLU A 350 -7.78 32.69 -15.67
N ARG A 351 -7.84 34.03 -15.78
CA ARG A 351 -7.75 34.96 -14.63
C ARG A 351 -8.90 34.72 -13.65
N GLN A 352 -10.13 34.61 -14.13
CA GLN A 352 -11.32 34.37 -13.30
C GLN A 352 -11.27 32.98 -12.64
N LYS A 353 -10.88 31.94 -13.37
CA LYS A 353 -10.66 30.61 -12.82
C LYS A 353 -9.58 30.61 -11.73
N LYS A 354 -8.46 31.33 -11.96
CA LYS A 354 -7.39 31.47 -10.97
C LYS A 354 -7.90 32.13 -9.68
N ILE A 355 -8.71 33.16 -9.78
CA ILE A 355 -9.32 33.85 -8.61
C ILE A 355 -10.26 32.90 -7.88
N ILE A 356 -11.09 32.12 -8.58
CA ILE A 356 -11.98 31.14 -7.95
C ILE A 356 -11.20 30.09 -7.16
N PHE A 357 -10.11 29.57 -7.71
CA PHE A 357 -9.33 28.51 -7.07
C PHE A 357 -8.38 29.01 -5.97
N TYR A 358 -7.68 30.12 -6.22
CA TYR A 358 -6.58 30.57 -5.34
C TYR A 358 -6.92 31.80 -4.50
N GLY A 359 -7.91 32.59 -4.91
CA GLY A 359 -8.32 33.82 -4.27
C GLY A 359 -7.91 35.06 -5.08
N PRO A 360 -8.43 36.22 -4.69
CA PRO A 360 -8.06 37.53 -5.27
C PRO A 360 -6.69 37.99 -4.79
N GLU A 361 -6.05 38.93 -5.51
CA GLU A 361 -4.79 39.57 -5.09
C GLU A 361 -4.99 40.46 -3.85
N ASP A 362 -6.10 41.19 -3.82
CA ASP A 362 -6.50 42.04 -2.68
C ASP A 362 -7.71 41.43 -1.98
N GLU A 363 -7.79 41.60 -0.65
CA GLU A 363 -8.93 41.14 0.15
C GLU A 363 -10.23 41.84 -0.25
N VAL A 364 -11.29 41.05 -0.42
CA VAL A 364 -12.64 41.60 -0.70
C VAL A 364 -13.41 41.68 0.60
N ASN A 365 -13.62 42.92 1.07
CA ASN A 365 -14.40 43.19 2.28
C ASN A 365 -15.91 43.13 2.01
N TYR A 366 -16.67 42.53 2.92
CA TYR A 366 -18.13 42.47 2.84
C TYR A 366 -18.77 42.50 4.23
N VAL A 367 -20.06 42.88 4.27
CA VAL A 367 -20.88 42.84 5.49
C VAL A 367 -21.90 41.74 5.31
N TYR A 368 -21.98 40.85 6.27
CA TYR A 368 -22.97 39.78 6.34
C TYR A 368 -23.92 40.04 7.51
N THR A 369 -25.21 40.15 7.22
CA THR A 369 -26.26 40.32 8.24
C THR A 369 -26.82 38.96 8.62
N THR A 370 -26.71 38.60 9.91
CA THR A 370 -27.26 37.35 10.43
C THR A 370 -28.79 37.36 10.46
N MET A 371 -29.44 36.20 10.61
CA MET A 371 -30.89 36.11 10.81
C MET A 371 -31.40 36.89 12.05
N SER A 372 -30.50 37.14 13.03
CA SER A 372 -30.79 37.99 14.22
C SER A 372 -30.58 39.47 13.98
N GLY A 373 -30.26 39.94 12.75
CA GLY A 373 -30.06 41.33 12.43
C GLY A 373 -28.66 41.88 12.77
N THR A 374 -27.72 41.03 13.23
CA THR A 374 -26.37 41.50 13.58
C THR A 374 -25.51 41.57 12.31
N GLU A 375 -24.88 42.72 12.08
CA GLU A 375 -23.93 42.96 11.00
C GLU A 375 -22.53 42.42 11.37
N ILE A 376 -21.97 41.54 10.55
CA ILE A 376 -20.61 41.03 10.70
C ILE A 376 -19.77 41.47 9.54
N HIS A 377 -18.76 42.33 9.85
CA HIS A 377 -17.74 42.72 8.88
C HIS A 377 -16.76 41.54 8.67
N SER A 378 -16.52 41.19 7.45
CA SER A 378 -15.67 40.03 7.09
C SER A 378 -14.95 40.29 5.76
N SER A 379 -13.90 39.53 5.49
CA SER A 379 -13.18 39.63 4.21
C SER A 379 -13.01 38.23 3.58
N VAL A 380 -12.81 38.19 2.26
CA VAL A 380 -12.45 36.99 1.48
C VAL A 380 -11.11 37.23 0.82
N SER A 381 -10.11 36.46 1.22
CA SER A 381 -8.74 36.52 0.67
C SER A 381 -8.30 35.19 0.04
N GLU A 382 -9.09 34.13 0.22
CA GLU A 382 -8.75 32.80 -0.28
C GLU A 382 -9.78 32.25 -1.28
N GLY A 383 -9.29 31.52 -2.29
CA GLY A 383 -10.13 30.75 -3.20
C GLY A 383 -10.48 29.37 -2.66
N ILE A 384 -11.29 28.64 -3.42
CA ILE A 384 -11.85 27.35 -2.99
C ILE A 384 -10.77 26.30 -2.78
N LYS A 385 -9.79 26.20 -3.68
CA LYS A 385 -8.67 25.28 -3.55
C LYS A 385 -7.84 25.58 -2.30
N THR A 386 -7.42 26.82 -2.13
CA THR A 386 -6.62 27.26 -0.98
C THR A 386 -7.36 27.00 0.33
N ARG A 387 -8.66 27.24 0.34
CA ARG A 387 -9.54 26.98 1.48
C ARG A 387 -9.62 25.50 1.83
N ILE A 388 -9.81 24.61 0.83
CA ILE A 388 -9.86 23.16 1.06
C ILE A 388 -8.52 22.68 1.63
N ASP A 389 -7.39 23.10 1.05
CA ASP A 389 -6.05 22.76 1.53
C ASP A 389 -5.85 23.16 3.00
N ARG A 390 -6.28 24.37 3.38
CA ARG A 390 -6.19 24.87 4.75
C ARG A 390 -7.12 24.09 5.70
N LEU A 391 -8.37 23.89 5.32
CA LEU A 391 -9.35 23.19 6.15
C LEU A 391 -8.98 21.71 6.36
N TYR A 392 -8.46 21.04 5.34
CA TYR A 392 -7.93 19.70 5.46
C TYR A 392 -6.77 19.61 6.47
N ALA A 393 -5.88 20.60 6.47
CA ALA A 393 -4.75 20.65 7.39
C ALA A 393 -5.15 20.95 8.85
N THR A 394 -6.27 21.65 9.07
CA THR A 394 -6.67 22.13 10.40
C THR A 394 -7.84 21.36 11.03
N THR A 395 -8.60 20.60 10.25
CA THR A 395 -9.76 19.84 10.78
C THR A 395 -9.32 18.67 11.65
N THR A 396 -10.02 18.52 12.78
CA THR A 396 -9.89 17.35 13.67
C THR A 396 -10.97 16.29 13.42
N SER A 397 -12.00 16.64 12.62
CA SER A 397 -13.09 15.72 12.28
C SER A 397 -12.65 14.74 11.19
N THR A 398 -12.67 13.46 11.49
CA THR A 398 -12.35 12.37 10.54
C THR A 398 -13.26 12.42 9.32
N TRP A 399 -14.58 12.61 9.52
CA TRP A 399 -15.56 12.70 8.45
C TRP A 399 -15.29 13.90 7.51
N MET A 400 -14.98 15.08 8.06
CA MET A 400 -14.65 16.25 7.26
C MET A 400 -13.34 16.04 6.47
N LYS A 401 -12.38 15.34 7.08
CA LYS A 401 -11.11 15.03 6.44
C LYS A 401 -11.31 14.11 5.24
N GLU A 402 -12.07 13.02 5.41
CA GLU A 402 -12.45 12.11 4.32
C GLU A 402 -13.23 12.84 3.22
N TRP A 403 -14.11 13.76 3.59
CA TRP A 403 -14.85 14.56 2.62
C TRP A 403 -13.94 15.48 1.79
N TYR A 404 -12.97 16.18 2.41
CA TYR A 404 -12.00 16.98 1.68
C TYR A 404 -11.09 16.13 0.79
N GLU A 405 -10.71 14.94 1.23
CA GLU A 405 -9.90 14.00 0.45
C GLU A 405 -10.54 13.65 -0.90
N THR A 406 -11.87 13.68 -1.01
CA THR A 406 -12.55 13.44 -2.30
C THR A 406 -12.25 14.52 -3.35
N PHE A 407 -11.71 15.67 -2.95
CA PHE A 407 -11.33 16.80 -3.84
C PHE A 407 -9.81 16.96 -3.96
N MET A 408 -9.02 16.03 -3.40
CA MET A 408 -7.56 16.16 -3.33
C MET A 408 -6.88 15.07 -4.14
N THR A 409 -5.74 15.43 -4.72
CA THR A 409 -4.84 14.50 -5.38
C THR A 409 -3.47 14.53 -4.73
N SER A 410 -2.76 13.41 -4.81
CA SER A 410 -1.38 13.32 -4.39
C SER A 410 -0.47 13.52 -5.60
N THR A 411 0.42 14.51 -5.54
CA THR A 411 1.44 14.75 -6.57
C THR A 411 2.83 14.53 -5.97
N ILE A 412 3.78 14.12 -6.81
CA ILE A 412 5.18 14.00 -6.39
C ILE A 412 5.66 15.38 -5.90
N CYS A 413 6.33 15.42 -4.77
CA CYS A 413 6.85 16.66 -4.21
C CYS A 413 7.80 17.35 -5.22
N PRO A 414 7.54 18.60 -5.61
CA PRO A 414 8.35 19.30 -6.61
C PRO A 414 9.76 19.61 -6.15
N THR A 415 10.01 19.66 -4.84
CA THR A 415 11.32 19.96 -4.25
C THR A 415 12.23 18.75 -4.18
N CYS A 416 11.75 17.61 -3.67
CA CYS A 416 12.57 16.42 -3.51
C CYS A 416 12.31 15.35 -4.59
N HIS A 417 11.41 15.58 -5.53
CA HIS A 417 11.06 14.66 -6.61
C HIS A 417 10.78 13.22 -6.14
N GLY A 418 10.12 13.10 -4.98
CA GLY A 418 9.80 11.81 -4.37
C GLY A 418 10.87 11.24 -3.42
N ALA A 419 12.05 11.83 -3.36
CA ALA A 419 13.17 11.34 -2.55
C ALA A 419 12.94 11.43 -1.03
N ARG A 420 11.95 12.20 -0.55
CA ARG A 420 11.61 12.40 0.86
C ARG A 420 12.68 13.09 1.72
N LEU A 421 13.92 13.14 1.25
CA LEU A 421 15.10 13.67 1.91
C LEU A 421 15.50 15.02 1.30
N ASN A 422 16.28 15.80 2.02
CA ASN A 422 16.83 17.05 1.54
C ASN A 422 18.11 16.83 0.72
N ASP A 423 18.51 17.84 -0.07
CA ASP A 423 19.65 17.76 -1.00
C ASP A 423 20.99 17.44 -0.32
N LYS A 424 21.18 17.87 0.96
CA LYS A 424 22.40 17.59 1.71
C LYS A 424 22.54 16.09 1.97
N VAL A 425 21.44 15.41 2.28
CA VAL A 425 21.42 13.95 2.49
C VAL A 425 21.60 13.21 1.17
N LEU A 426 20.93 13.68 0.11
CA LEU A 426 21.03 13.08 -1.22
C LEU A 426 22.43 13.23 -1.84
N SER A 427 23.22 14.21 -1.37
CA SER A 427 24.61 14.39 -1.79
C SER A 427 25.58 13.32 -1.25
N ILE A 428 25.15 12.51 -0.27
CA ILE A 428 25.96 11.47 0.35
C ILE A 428 25.76 10.15 -0.38
N LYS A 429 26.86 9.57 -0.89
CA LYS A 429 26.83 8.39 -1.76
C LYS A 429 27.64 7.23 -1.21
N VAL A 430 27.17 6.01 -1.46
CA VAL A 430 27.90 4.75 -1.28
C VAL A 430 27.94 4.05 -2.63
N GLY A 431 29.11 3.66 -3.11
CA GLY A 431 29.23 3.05 -4.43
C GLY A 431 28.70 3.92 -5.58
N GLY A 432 28.69 5.26 -5.42
CA GLY A 432 28.15 6.21 -6.41
C GLY A 432 26.66 6.52 -6.30
N LEU A 433 25.89 5.78 -5.50
CA LEU A 433 24.44 5.97 -5.32
C LEU A 433 24.12 6.73 -4.02
N SER A 434 23.17 7.66 -4.07
CA SER A 434 22.52 8.18 -2.87
C SER A 434 21.66 7.09 -2.23
N ILE A 435 21.24 7.29 -0.98
CA ILE A 435 20.33 6.33 -0.31
C ILE A 435 19.00 6.22 -1.06
N PHE A 436 18.51 7.30 -1.66
CA PHE A 436 17.30 7.29 -2.47
C PHE A 436 17.48 6.52 -3.78
N ASP A 437 18.57 6.77 -4.51
CA ASP A 437 18.87 6.04 -5.76
C ASP A 437 18.92 4.54 -5.49
N ALA A 438 19.59 4.13 -4.40
CA ALA A 438 19.67 2.74 -3.99
C ALA A 438 18.28 2.15 -3.64
N THR A 439 17.47 2.86 -2.85
CA THR A 439 16.12 2.39 -2.48
C THR A 439 15.14 2.40 -3.64
N ASN A 440 15.43 3.10 -4.72
CA ASN A 440 14.60 3.17 -5.93
C ASN A 440 14.98 2.13 -6.98
N LEU A 441 16.06 1.37 -6.78
CA LEU A 441 16.35 0.18 -7.57
C LEU A 441 15.36 -0.94 -7.23
N SER A 442 15.06 -1.81 -8.22
CA SER A 442 14.37 -3.07 -7.93
C SER A 442 15.23 -3.95 -7.02
N LEU A 443 14.58 -4.79 -6.19
CA LEU A 443 15.28 -5.56 -5.15
C LEU A 443 16.36 -6.47 -5.72
N ASP A 444 16.16 -7.04 -6.91
CA ASP A 444 17.18 -7.84 -7.62
C ASP A 444 18.41 -6.98 -8.00
N LYS A 445 18.20 -5.78 -8.56
CA LYS A 445 19.28 -4.86 -8.92
C LYS A 445 19.99 -4.33 -7.68
N LEU A 446 19.26 -4.06 -6.60
CA LEU A 446 19.83 -3.61 -5.35
C LEU A 446 20.69 -4.70 -4.69
N LEU A 447 20.23 -5.95 -4.71
CA LEU A 447 21.00 -7.09 -4.21
C LEU A 447 22.30 -7.28 -5.02
N ASN A 448 22.22 -7.20 -6.35
CA ASN A 448 23.39 -7.25 -7.23
C ASN A 448 24.36 -6.09 -6.97
N PHE A 449 23.84 -4.86 -6.80
CA PHE A 449 24.65 -3.70 -6.44
C PHE A 449 25.47 -3.95 -5.16
N PHE A 450 24.86 -4.51 -4.11
CA PHE A 450 25.60 -4.81 -2.88
C PHE A 450 26.56 -5.99 -3.03
N ASN A 451 26.30 -6.95 -3.93
CA ASN A 451 27.23 -8.05 -4.22
C ASN A 451 28.48 -7.56 -4.95
N ASP A 452 28.31 -6.62 -5.88
CA ASP A 452 29.39 -6.08 -6.72
C ASP A 452 30.09 -4.88 -6.07
N LEU A 453 29.66 -4.45 -4.88
CA LEU A 453 30.15 -3.25 -4.21
C LEU A 453 31.65 -3.38 -3.83
N ASN A 454 32.49 -2.60 -4.50
CA ASN A 454 33.91 -2.59 -4.22
C ASN A 454 34.25 -1.54 -3.16
N LEU A 455 34.70 -2.01 -1.98
CA LEU A 455 35.00 -1.20 -0.81
C LEU A 455 36.49 -1.29 -0.45
N SER A 456 37.00 -0.26 0.19
CA SER A 456 38.34 -0.32 0.81
C SER A 456 38.35 -1.37 1.94
N ASP A 457 39.54 -1.89 2.29
CA ASP A 457 39.68 -2.90 3.36
C ASP A 457 39.17 -2.39 4.72
N ARG A 458 39.29 -1.09 4.98
CA ARG A 458 38.69 -0.43 6.15
C ARG A 458 37.17 -0.47 6.09
N ASP A 459 36.57 -0.04 4.96
CA ASP A 459 35.12 0.06 4.81
C ASP A 459 34.48 -1.33 4.79
N LYS A 460 35.16 -2.35 4.24
CA LYS A 460 34.73 -3.74 4.32
C LYS A 460 34.58 -4.19 5.78
N LYS A 461 35.60 -3.98 6.62
CA LYS A 461 35.53 -4.35 8.04
C LYS A 461 34.45 -3.60 8.82
N VAL A 462 34.25 -2.31 8.50
CA VAL A 462 33.26 -1.47 9.17
C VAL A 462 31.82 -1.86 8.81
N SER A 463 31.61 -2.32 7.57
CA SER A 463 30.26 -2.58 7.02
C SER A 463 29.89 -4.07 6.95
N GLU A 464 30.78 -4.99 7.27
CA GLU A 464 30.63 -6.44 7.09
C GLU A 464 29.30 -6.99 7.64
N LEU A 465 29.01 -6.73 8.94
CA LEU A 465 27.79 -7.21 9.56
C LEU A 465 26.53 -6.54 8.98
N VAL A 466 26.59 -5.24 8.70
CA VAL A 466 25.47 -4.48 8.15
C VAL A 466 25.17 -4.94 6.72
N LEU A 467 26.18 -5.13 5.90
CA LEU A 467 26.03 -5.62 4.52
C LEU A 467 25.49 -7.05 4.48
N LYS A 468 25.92 -7.90 5.42
CA LYS A 468 25.38 -9.26 5.53
C LYS A 468 23.87 -9.22 5.81
N GLU A 469 23.43 -8.46 6.82
CA GLU A 469 21.99 -8.31 7.15
C GLU A 469 21.18 -7.75 5.98
N ILE A 470 21.71 -6.73 5.27
CA ILE A 470 21.05 -6.17 4.08
C ILE A 470 20.89 -7.24 3.00
N LYS A 471 21.95 -7.99 2.69
CA LYS A 471 21.95 -9.02 1.64
C LYS A 471 21.02 -10.19 1.98
N ASP A 472 21.06 -10.68 3.22
CA ASP A 472 20.20 -11.75 3.69
C ASP A 472 18.72 -11.35 3.55
N ARG A 473 18.33 -10.17 4.08
CA ARG A 473 16.94 -9.67 4.01
C ARG A 473 16.47 -9.38 2.58
N LEU A 474 17.34 -8.83 1.72
CA LEU A 474 17.03 -8.63 0.31
C LEU A 474 16.86 -9.98 -0.42
N GLY A 475 17.72 -10.96 -0.10
CA GLY A 475 17.62 -12.32 -0.64
C GLY A 475 16.26 -12.94 -0.35
N PHE A 476 15.79 -12.90 0.90
CA PHE A 476 14.47 -13.43 1.26
C PHE A 476 13.32 -12.75 0.52
N LEU A 477 13.39 -11.44 0.30
CA LEU A 477 12.37 -10.74 -0.50
C LEU A 477 12.38 -11.19 -1.96
N VAL A 478 13.54 -11.45 -2.53
CA VAL A 478 13.69 -11.96 -3.89
C VAL A 478 13.20 -13.41 -3.99
N ASP A 479 13.49 -14.25 -2.99
CA ASP A 479 13.11 -15.67 -2.93
C ASP A 479 11.58 -15.85 -2.86
N VAL A 480 10.86 -14.94 -2.19
CA VAL A 480 9.38 -14.96 -2.18
C VAL A 480 8.75 -14.29 -3.42
N GLY A 481 9.54 -14.00 -4.48
CA GLY A 481 9.04 -13.47 -5.75
C GLY A 481 8.70 -11.98 -5.74
N LEU A 482 9.36 -11.17 -4.90
CA LEU A 482 9.18 -9.71 -4.85
C LEU A 482 10.35 -8.94 -5.50
N ASP A 483 11.13 -9.60 -6.35
CA ASP A 483 12.34 -9.07 -7.00
C ASP A 483 12.12 -7.76 -7.78
N TYR A 484 10.91 -7.54 -8.28
CA TYR A 484 10.50 -6.35 -9.04
C TYR A 484 10.17 -5.12 -8.18
N LEU A 485 9.94 -5.28 -6.87
CA LEU A 485 9.61 -4.17 -5.98
C LEU A 485 10.82 -3.26 -5.72
N THR A 486 10.54 -2.05 -5.25
CA THR A 486 11.55 -1.10 -4.77
C THR A 486 11.36 -0.83 -3.27
N LEU A 487 12.44 -0.59 -2.53
CA LEU A 487 12.35 -0.25 -1.10
C LEU A 487 11.67 1.10 -0.85
N SER A 488 11.69 2.01 -1.84
CA SER A 488 11.03 3.33 -1.77
C SER A 488 9.52 3.28 -1.94
N ARG A 489 8.95 2.16 -2.47
CA ARG A 489 7.52 2.01 -2.72
C ARG A 489 6.72 2.13 -1.42
N MET A 490 5.66 2.94 -1.46
CA MET A 490 4.77 3.16 -0.32
C MET A 490 3.98 1.89 0.01
N SER A 491 3.91 1.52 1.28
CA SER A 491 3.18 0.31 1.73
C SER A 491 1.70 0.35 1.40
N MET A 492 1.08 1.52 1.38
CA MET A 492 -0.33 1.70 1.00
C MET A 492 -0.64 1.40 -0.48
N THR A 493 0.38 1.29 -1.33
CA THR A 493 0.22 0.95 -2.76
C THR A 493 0.44 -0.53 -3.05
N LEU A 494 0.75 -1.31 -2.03
CA LEU A 494 0.96 -2.75 -2.16
C LEU A 494 -0.38 -3.49 -2.24
N SER A 495 -0.43 -4.52 -3.05
CA SER A 495 -1.53 -5.49 -3.00
C SER A 495 -1.51 -6.28 -1.69
N GLY A 496 -2.63 -6.91 -1.33
CA GLY A 496 -2.72 -7.77 -0.15
C GLY A 496 -1.65 -8.87 -0.16
N GLY A 497 -1.47 -9.55 -1.27
CA GLY A 497 -0.47 -10.60 -1.43
C GLY A 497 0.97 -10.09 -1.39
N GLU A 498 1.28 -8.92 -1.97
CA GLU A 498 2.62 -8.30 -1.85
C GLU A 498 2.94 -7.97 -0.39
N SER A 499 1.98 -7.41 0.34
CA SER A 499 2.12 -7.05 1.76
C SER A 499 2.36 -8.30 2.63
N GLN A 500 1.61 -9.37 2.38
CA GLN A 500 1.74 -10.63 3.10
C GLN A 500 3.11 -11.29 2.85
N ARG A 501 3.57 -11.32 1.60
CA ARG A 501 4.90 -11.85 1.25
C ARG A 501 6.05 -11.04 1.85
N ILE A 502 5.92 -9.72 1.95
CA ILE A 502 6.89 -8.87 2.67
C ILE A 502 6.97 -9.30 4.13
N ARG A 503 5.83 -9.53 4.80
CA ARG A 503 5.81 -10.02 6.19
C ARG A 503 6.42 -11.40 6.29
N LEU A 504 6.09 -12.31 5.37
CA LEU A 504 6.66 -13.66 5.32
C LEU A 504 8.18 -13.60 5.21
N ALA A 505 8.72 -12.85 4.24
CA ALA A 505 10.15 -12.66 4.06
C ALA A 505 10.84 -12.07 5.32
N THR A 506 10.17 -11.12 5.99
CA THR A 506 10.68 -10.53 7.24
C THR A 506 10.76 -11.58 8.36
N GLN A 507 9.77 -12.48 8.45
CA GLN A 507 9.77 -13.55 9.45
C GLN A 507 10.81 -14.63 9.14
N ILE A 508 10.98 -15.04 7.89
CA ILE A 508 12.06 -15.93 7.46
C ILE A 508 13.41 -15.31 7.85
N GLY A 509 13.59 -14.01 7.59
CA GLY A 509 14.80 -13.26 7.92
C GLY A 509 15.11 -13.20 9.41
N SER A 510 14.11 -13.34 10.29
CA SER A 510 14.32 -13.39 11.74
C SER A 510 15.01 -14.67 12.21
N LYS A 511 15.02 -15.74 11.39
CA LYS A 511 15.61 -17.06 11.69
C LYS A 511 15.13 -17.64 13.03
N LEU A 512 13.88 -17.31 13.43
CA LEU A 512 13.28 -17.89 14.62
C LEU A 512 13.04 -19.38 14.41
N THR A 513 13.23 -20.15 15.47
CA THR A 513 13.04 -21.61 15.49
C THR A 513 12.09 -22.02 16.62
N GLY A 514 11.36 -23.13 16.44
CA GLY A 514 10.42 -23.63 17.45
C GLY A 514 9.14 -22.81 17.56
N VAL A 515 8.77 -22.07 16.52
CA VAL A 515 7.58 -21.20 16.45
C VAL A 515 6.50 -21.84 15.59
N LEU A 516 5.24 -21.60 15.94
CA LEU A 516 4.09 -21.92 15.12
C LEU A 516 3.73 -20.71 14.25
N TYR A 517 3.89 -20.84 12.93
CA TYR A 517 3.40 -19.83 11.98
C TYR A 517 2.01 -20.23 11.46
N VAL A 518 1.09 -19.26 11.49
CA VAL A 518 -0.26 -19.41 10.93
C VAL A 518 -0.43 -18.45 9.78
N LEU A 519 -0.61 -18.95 8.55
CA LEU A 519 -0.67 -18.17 7.32
C LEU A 519 -2.06 -18.30 6.69
N ASP A 520 -2.59 -17.18 6.18
CA ASP A 520 -3.88 -17.09 5.50
C ASP A 520 -3.66 -16.92 4.00
N GLU A 521 -3.90 -17.96 3.22
CA GLU A 521 -3.87 -17.98 1.76
C GLU A 521 -2.63 -17.26 1.15
N PRO A 522 -1.40 -17.67 1.47
CA PRO A 522 -0.20 -16.96 1.03
C PRO A 522 0.04 -17.03 -0.48
N SER A 523 -0.62 -17.93 -1.22
CA SER A 523 -0.55 -18.05 -2.68
C SER A 523 -1.40 -17.02 -3.43
N ILE A 524 -2.17 -16.20 -2.74
CA ILE A 524 -3.08 -15.22 -3.36
C ILE A 524 -2.36 -14.26 -4.30
N GLY A 525 -2.95 -14.06 -5.51
CA GLY A 525 -2.44 -13.14 -6.53
C GLY A 525 -1.08 -13.55 -7.10
N LEU A 526 -0.67 -14.82 -6.89
CA LEU A 526 0.54 -15.37 -7.45
C LEU A 526 0.29 -16.06 -8.79
N HIS A 527 1.21 -15.79 -9.72
CA HIS A 527 1.37 -16.67 -10.85
C HIS A 527 2.01 -18.01 -10.40
N GLN A 528 1.71 -19.13 -11.08
CA GLN A 528 2.22 -20.46 -10.69
C GLN A 528 3.75 -20.51 -10.54
N LYS A 529 4.49 -19.78 -11.39
CA LYS A 529 5.95 -19.62 -11.28
C LYS A 529 6.38 -19.05 -9.91
N ASP A 530 5.61 -18.08 -9.38
CA ASP A 530 5.92 -17.42 -8.11
C ASP A 530 5.45 -18.29 -6.93
N ASN A 531 4.39 -19.10 -7.13
CA ASN A 531 3.90 -20.07 -6.16
C ASN A 531 4.92 -21.17 -5.86
N ASP A 532 5.62 -21.68 -6.89
CA ASP A 532 6.71 -22.64 -6.70
C ASP A 532 7.80 -22.10 -5.75
N ARG A 533 8.16 -20.82 -5.87
CA ARG A 533 9.11 -20.15 -4.97
C ARG A 533 8.58 -20.01 -3.56
N LEU A 534 7.31 -19.63 -3.41
CA LEU A 534 6.66 -19.53 -2.11
C LEU A 534 6.67 -20.89 -1.39
N ILE A 535 6.30 -21.98 -2.07
CA ILE A 535 6.31 -23.32 -1.50
C ILE A 535 7.73 -23.71 -1.04
N ALA A 536 8.77 -23.38 -1.83
CA ALA A 536 10.15 -23.61 -1.43
C ALA A 536 10.51 -22.86 -0.14
N SER A 537 10.11 -21.57 -0.02
CA SER A 537 10.35 -20.76 1.18
C SER A 537 9.60 -21.28 2.41
N LEU A 538 8.36 -21.77 2.26
CA LEU A 538 7.60 -22.40 3.35
C LEU A 538 8.29 -23.70 3.84
N LYS A 539 8.83 -24.49 2.93
CA LYS A 539 9.61 -25.70 3.28
C LYS A 539 10.91 -25.35 4.00
N GLU A 540 11.59 -24.29 3.58
CA GLU A 540 12.78 -23.78 4.29
C GLU A 540 12.45 -23.37 5.72
N MET A 541 11.34 -22.63 5.94
CA MET A 541 10.88 -22.29 7.31
C MET A 541 10.61 -23.53 8.15
N ARG A 542 9.97 -24.56 7.59
CA ARG A 542 9.74 -25.85 8.26
C ARG A 542 11.07 -26.50 8.63
N ASP A 543 12.00 -26.57 7.70
CA ASP A 543 13.29 -27.26 7.87
C ASP A 543 14.19 -26.57 8.92
N LEU A 544 13.90 -25.28 9.24
CA LEU A 544 14.49 -24.58 10.38
C LEU A 544 13.93 -25.04 11.75
N GLY A 545 13.01 -26.00 11.79
CA GLY A 545 12.38 -26.51 13.01
C GLY A 545 11.16 -25.70 13.46
N ASN A 546 10.39 -25.17 12.52
CA ASN A 546 9.14 -24.47 12.79
C ASN A 546 7.93 -25.31 12.37
N SER A 547 6.80 -25.09 13.05
CA SER A 547 5.52 -25.63 12.63
C SER A 547 4.77 -24.61 11.80
N LEU A 548 4.21 -24.99 10.65
CA LEU A 548 3.45 -24.11 9.79
C LEU A 548 2.02 -24.64 9.63
N ILE A 549 1.03 -23.79 9.89
CA ILE A 549 -0.37 -24.01 9.53
C ILE A 549 -0.72 -23.01 8.44
N VAL A 550 -1.08 -23.52 7.27
CA VAL A 550 -1.41 -22.69 6.09
C VAL A 550 -2.85 -22.97 5.71
N VAL A 551 -3.70 -21.95 5.74
CA VAL A 551 -5.04 -22.03 5.16
C VAL A 551 -4.90 -21.84 3.65
N GLU A 552 -5.26 -22.84 2.85
CA GLU A 552 -5.02 -22.80 1.39
C GLU A 552 -6.06 -23.55 0.57
N HIS A 553 -6.15 -23.13 -0.70
CA HIS A 553 -7.01 -23.71 -1.73
C HIS A 553 -6.23 -24.14 -2.99
N ASP A 554 -4.98 -23.73 -3.10
CA ASP A 554 -4.12 -24.03 -4.24
C ASP A 554 -3.70 -25.51 -4.25
N GLU A 555 -3.89 -26.20 -5.41
CA GLU A 555 -3.59 -27.64 -5.55
C GLU A 555 -2.11 -27.93 -5.29
N ASP A 556 -1.18 -27.09 -5.79
CA ASP A 556 0.25 -27.34 -5.69
C ASP A 556 0.73 -27.20 -4.23
N THR A 557 0.21 -26.22 -3.50
CA THR A 557 0.49 -26.03 -2.07
C THR A 557 -0.09 -27.19 -1.24
N ILE A 558 -1.32 -27.65 -1.53
CA ILE A 558 -1.94 -28.79 -0.85
C ILE A 558 -1.11 -30.07 -1.10
N ARG A 559 -0.66 -30.32 -2.33
CA ARG A 559 0.19 -31.47 -2.66
C ARG A 559 1.59 -31.42 -2.06
N ALA A 560 2.09 -30.22 -1.78
CA ALA A 560 3.40 -30.00 -1.17
C ALA A 560 3.40 -30.15 0.36
N ALA A 561 2.22 -30.24 1.01
CA ALA A 561 2.05 -30.36 2.45
C ALA A 561 2.51 -31.71 2.99
N ASP A 562 3.06 -31.73 4.21
CA ASP A 562 3.38 -32.94 4.95
C ASP A 562 2.13 -33.56 5.57
N TYR A 563 1.16 -32.69 5.94
CA TYR A 563 -0.11 -33.12 6.55
C TYR A 563 -1.22 -32.13 6.13
N ILE A 564 -2.43 -32.65 5.94
CA ILE A 564 -3.58 -31.87 5.50
C ILE A 564 -4.73 -32.12 6.45
N VAL A 565 -5.50 -31.06 6.74
CA VAL A 565 -6.75 -31.11 7.48
C VAL A 565 -7.85 -30.49 6.60
N ASP A 566 -8.77 -31.32 6.14
CA ASP A 566 -9.92 -30.87 5.34
C ASP A 566 -11.13 -30.62 6.22
N ILE A 567 -11.67 -29.39 6.13
CA ILE A 567 -12.77 -28.91 6.95
C ILE A 567 -14.00 -28.70 6.08
N GLY A 568 -15.10 -29.34 6.45
CA GLY A 568 -16.33 -29.37 5.68
C GLY A 568 -17.50 -29.97 6.43
N PRO A 569 -18.36 -30.71 5.71
CA PRO A 569 -18.35 -30.97 4.26
C PRO A 569 -18.87 -29.79 3.43
N SER A 570 -19.47 -28.76 4.06
CA SER A 570 -20.11 -27.61 3.42
C SER A 570 -19.73 -26.32 4.16
N ALA A 571 -20.32 -25.20 3.76
CA ALA A 571 -20.09 -23.89 4.36
C ALA A 571 -21.05 -23.60 5.54
N GLY A 572 -20.73 -22.60 6.37
CA GLY A 572 -21.56 -22.06 7.43
C GLY A 572 -22.05 -23.09 8.42
N LYS A 573 -23.35 -23.11 8.73
CA LYS A 573 -23.97 -24.01 9.70
C LYS A 573 -23.84 -25.50 9.33
N ASN A 574 -23.64 -25.82 8.06
CA ASN A 574 -23.45 -27.20 7.58
C ASN A 574 -21.99 -27.62 7.50
N GLY A 575 -21.06 -26.69 7.76
CA GLY A 575 -19.61 -26.94 7.86
C GLY A 575 -19.15 -27.24 9.29
N GLY A 576 -17.90 -26.91 9.58
CA GLY A 576 -17.31 -26.95 10.90
C GLY A 576 -16.94 -28.33 11.43
N LYS A 577 -16.73 -29.31 10.56
CA LYS A 577 -16.26 -30.67 10.91
C LYS A 577 -14.96 -30.99 10.19
N VAL A 578 -14.09 -31.77 10.80
CA VAL A 578 -12.95 -32.38 10.11
C VAL A 578 -13.50 -33.55 9.29
N VAL A 579 -13.39 -33.47 7.96
CA VAL A 579 -13.90 -34.43 6.98
C VAL A 579 -12.85 -35.47 6.68
N ALA A 580 -11.61 -35.05 6.53
CA ALA A 580 -10.46 -35.88 6.30
C ALA A 580 -9.20 -35.24 6.89
N CYS A 581 -8.24 -36.05 7.31
CA CYS A 581 -6.93 -35.60 7.73
C CYS A 581 -5.87 -36.64 7.46
N GLY A 582 -4.67 -36.21 7.12
CA GLY A 582 -3.57 -37.11 6.77
C GLY A 582 -2.76 -36.59 5.59
N GLN A 583 -2.22 -37.51 4.79
CA GLN A 583 -1.52 -37.19 3.55
C GLN A 583 -2.51 -36.94 2.39
N VAL A 584 -2.02 -36.47 1.25
CA VAL A 584 -2.84 -36.24 0.04
C VAL A 584 -3.66 -37.46 -0.35
N SER A 585 -3.06 -38.66 -0.26
CA SER A 585 -3.72 -39.93 -0.56
C SER A 585 -4.92 -40.21 0.34
N ASP A 586 -4.88 -39.78 1.61
CA ASP A 586 -6.00 -39.99 2.54
C ASP A 586 -7.19 -39.12 2.15
N LEU A 587 -6.95 -37.89 1.67
CA LEU A 587 -7.99 -36.99 1.15
C LEU A 587 -8.57 -37.53 -0.16
N GLU A 588 -7.70 -37.96 -1.09
CA GLU A 588 -8.13 -38.49 -2.38
C GLU A 588 -9.02 -39.75 -2.23
N ASN A 589 -8.81 -40.53 -1.19
CA ASN A 589 -9.62 -41.73 -0.86
C ASN A 589 -10.89 -41.41 -0.05
N SER A 590 -11.01 -40.20 0.52
CA SER A 590 -12.19 -39.82 1.29
C SER A 590 -13.40 -39.58 0.35
N LYS A 591 -14.54 -40.13 0.72
CA LYS A 591 -15.82 -39.92 -0.01
C LYS A 591 -16.57 -38.67 0.44
N GLU A 592 -16.18 -38.10 1.55
CA GLU A 592 -16.84 -36.92 2.13
C GLU A 592 -16.08 -35.59 1.80
N SER A 593 -14.82 -35.73 1.35
CA SER A 593 -13.95 -34.60 1.02
C SER A 593 -14.22 -34.10 -0.41
N ILE A 594 -14.78 -32.90 -0.52
CA ILE A 594 -14.95 -32.20 -1.81
C ILE A 594 -13.57 -31.86 -2.39
N THR A 595 -12.65 -31.39 -1.55
CA THR A 595 -11.25 -31.14 -1.97
C THR A 595 -10.61 -32.41 -2.50
N GLY A 596 -10.80 -33.54 -1.81
CA GLY A 596 -10.32 -34.86 -2.25
C GLY A 596 -10.90 -35.31 -3.59
N ASP A 597 -12.16 -34.99 -3.89
CA ASP A 597 -12.79 -35.25 -5.21
C ASP A 597 -12.08 -34.50 -6.34
N TYR A 598 -11.70 -33.23 -6.11
CA TYR A 598 -10.96 -32.44 -7.10
C TYR A 598 -9.51 -32.91 -7.26
N LEU A 599 -8.82 -33.21 -6.15
CA LEU A 599 -7.44 -33.75 -6.18
C LEU A 599 -7.35 -35.11 -6.91
N ALA A 600 -8.31 -36.00 -6.65
CA ALA A 600 -8.41 -37.31 -7.32
C ALA A 600 -8.92 -37.19 -8.78
N GLY A 601 -9.41 -35.99 -9.18
CA GLY A 601 -9.97 -35.75 -10.50
C GLY A 601 -11.35 -36.37 -10.73
N ARG A 602 -12.06 -36.81 -9.67
CA ARG A 602 -13.47 -37.22 -9.76
C ARG A 602 -14.39 -36.03 -10.09
N LYS A 603 -14.03 -34.83 -9.60
CA LYS A 603 -14.63 -33.57 -10.00
C LYS A 603 -13.60 -32.71 -10.71
N TYR A 604 -14.05 -31.93 -11.70
CA TYR A 604 -13.20 -30.97 -12.42
C TYR A 604 -14.05 -29.88 -13.07
N ILE A 605 -13.40 -28.79 -13.47
CA ILE A 605 -14.01 -27.72 -14.27
C ILE A 605 -13.72 -28.06 -15.72
N PRO A 606 -14.74 -28.27 -16.57
CA PRO A 606 -14.55 -28.63 -17.98
C PRO A 606 -13.99 -27.43 -18.78
N VAL A 607 -13.29 -27.74 -19.86
CA VAL A 607 -12.90 -26.74 -20.87
C VAL A 607 -14.11 -26.53 -21.79
N PRO A 608 -14.50 -25.32 -22.16
CA PRO A 608 -15.57 -25.08 -23.10
C PRO A 608 -15.26 -25.67 -24.48
N ASP A 609 -16.24 -26.33 -25.09
CA ASP A 609 -16.08 -26.95 -26.41
C ASP A 609 -15.95 -25.91 -27.54
N ILE A 610 -16.56 -24.74 -27.36
CA ILE A 610 -16.62 -23.68 -28.36
C ILE A 610 -16.17 -22.36 -27.72
N ARG A 611 -15.24 -21.65 -28.38
CA ARG A 611 -14.84 -20.29 -28.00
C ARG A 611 -15.67 -19.28 -28.79
N ARG A 612 -16.18 -18.25 -28.06
CA ARG A 612 -16.89 -17.15 -28.72
C ARG A 612 -15.89 -16.34 -29.57
N LYS A 613 -16.34 -15.76 -30.68
CA LYS A 613 -15.52 -14.92 -31.56
C LYS A 613 -16.30 -13.70 -31.98
N THR A 614 -15.66 -12.53 -31.93
CA THR A 614 -16.25 -11.24 -32.26
C THR A 614 -15.48 -10.52 -33.36
N THR A 615 -16.16 -9.57 -34.00
CA THR A 615 -15.55 -8.60 -34.92
C THR A 615 -15.41 -7.21 -34.28
N ARG A 616 -15.93 -7.03 -33.06
CA ARG A 616 -15.92 -5.76 -32.33
C ARG A 616 -14.75 -5.75 -31.33
N TYR A 617 -13.92 -4.73 -31.41
CA TYR A 617 -12.75 -4.60 -30.56
C TYR A 617 -12.68 -3.23 -29.89
N LEU A 618 -12.16 -3.20 -28.68
CA LEU A 618 -11.60 -2.02 -28.04
C LEU A 618 -10.08 -2.08 -28.21
N THR A 619 -9.47 -1.04 -28.76
CA THR A 619 -8.03 -1.02 -29.06
C THR A 619 -7.34 0.06 -28.25
N ILE A 620 -6.36 -0.31 -27.43
CA ILE A 620 -5.46 0.59 -26.73
C ILE A 620 -4.22 0.76 -27.60
N GLU A 621 -3.78 2.00 -27.84
CA GLU A 621 -2.60 2.31 -28.63
C GLU A 621 -1.56 3.01 -27.74
N GLY A 622 -0.35 2.50 -27.73
CA GLY A 622 0.83 3.11 -27.10
C GLY A 622 0.72 3.33 -25.59
N ALA A 623 0.26 2.35 -24.82
CA ALA A 623 0.20 2.43 -23.36
C ALA A 623 1.61 2.51 -22.73
N ARG A 624 1.85 3.55 -21.90
CA ARG A 624 3.18 3.86 -21.31
C ARG A 624 3.13 4.13 -19.80
N CYS A 625 2.10 3.70 -19.13
CA CYS A 625 1.94 3.91 -17.70
C CYS A 625 2.82 2.94 -16.90
N HIS A 626 3.53 3.43 -15.88
CA HIS A 626 4.45 2.68 -15.02
C HIS A 626 5.51 1.90 -15.81
N ASN A 627 5.47 0.56 -15.76
CA ASN A 627 6.41 -0.31 -16.46
C ASN A 627 6.00 -0.67 -17.90
N LEU A 628 4.84 -0.22 -18.39
CA LEU A 628 4.38 -0.52 -19.74
C LEU A 628 5.26 0.11 -20.83
N LYS A 629 5.65 -0.70 -21.81
CA LYS A 629 6.62 -0.33 -22.86
C LYS A 629 5.96 -0.02 -24.20
N ASN A 630 5.14 1.05 -24.25
CA ASN A 630 4.45 1.47 -25.47
C ASN A 630 3.60 0.35 -26.08
N VAL A 631 2.70 -0.21 -25.28
CA VAL A 631 1.94 -1.41 -25.60
C VAL A 631 0.71 -1.09 -26.44
N ASP A 632 0.53 -1.84 -27.52
CA ASP A 632 -0.70 -1.90 -28.29
C ASP A 632 -1.44 -3.19 -28.00
N VAL A 633 -2.76 -3.10 -27.70
CA VAL A 633 -3.57 -4.29 -27.42
C VAL A 633 -4.99 -4.14 -27.94
N LYS A 634 -5.54 -5.24 -28.47
CA LYS A 634 -6.93 -5.36 -28.89
C LYS A 634 -7.69 -6.24 -27.92
N ILE A 635 -8.78 -5.74 -27.38
CA ILE A 635 -9.66 -6.43 -26.46
C ILE A 635 -10.95 -6.77 -27.20
N PRO A 636 -11.28 -8.04 -27.43
CA PRO A 636 -12.52 -8.43 -28.06
C PRO A 636 -13.72 -8.11 -27.16
N LEU A 637 -14.80 -7.62 -27.75
CA LEU A 637 -16.03 -7.24 -27.05
C LEU A 637 -17.11 -8.31 -27.19
N GLY A 638 -17.84 -8.59 -26.11
CA GLY A 638 -18.84 -9.66 -26.07
C GLY A 638 -18.23 -11.04 -25.84
N GLU A 639 -17.03 -11.10 -25.29
CA GLU A 639 -16.29 -12.31 -24.97
C GLU A 639 -15.86 -12.32 -23.49
N PHE A 640 -15.50 -13.50 -23.01
CA PHE A 640 -14.84 -13.69 -21.73
C PHE A 640 -13.32 -13.58 -21.94
N VAL A 641 -12.73 -12.46 -21.52
CA VAL A 641 -11.31 -12.12 -21.73
C VAL A 641 -10.55 -12.22 -20.43
N CYS A 642 -9.44 -12.98 -20.43
CA CYS A 642 -8.50 -13.02 -19.31
C CYS A 642 -7.22 -12.25 -19.62
N VAL A 643 -6.79 -11.42 -18.66
CA VAL A 643 -5.49 -10.73 -18.68
C VAL A 643 -4.58 -11.45 -17.70
N THR A 644 -3.53 -12.07 -18.22
CA THR A 644 -2.64 -12.97 -17.48
C THR A 644 -1.20 -12.46 -17.48
N GLY A 645 -0.31 -13.16 -16.79
CA GLY A 645 1.11 -12.88 -16.70
C GLY A 645 1.64 -12.88 -15.27
N VAL A 646 2.95 -12.94 -15.11
CA VAL A 646 3.62 -12.98 -13.81
C VAL A 646 3.30 -11.76 -12.94
N SER A 647 3.56 -11.87 -11.63
CA SER A 647 3.40 -10.74 -10.70
C SER A 647 4.25 -9.55 -11.12
N GLY A 648 3.69 -8.33 -11.08
CA GLY A 648 4.40 -7.10 -11.52
C GLY A 648 4.59 -6.93 -13.03
N SER A 649 4.01 -7.78 -13.89
CA SER A 649 4.14 -7.65 -15.36
C SER A 649 3.43 -6.45 -15.98
N GLY A 650 2.57 -5.74 -15.23
CA GLY A 650 1.88 -4.54 -15.70
C GLY A 650 0.38 -4.72 -15.97
N LYS A 651 -0.23 -5.83 -15.59
CA LYS A 651 -1.67 -6.13 -15.80
C LYS A 651 -2.58 -5.03 -15.27
N SER A 652 -2.47 -4.72 -13.99
CA SER A 652 -3.30 -3.66 -13.35
C SER A 652 -2.99 -2.28 -13.90
N SER A 653 -1.73 -1.99 -14.30
CA SER A 653 -1.38 -0.74 -14.99
C SER A 653 -2.09 -0.62 -16.34
N LEU A 654 -2.16 -1.71 -17.11
CA LEU A 654 -2.84 -1.70 -18.41
C LEU A 654 -4.37 -1.55 -18.25
N ILE A 655 -4.97 -2.32 -17.34
CA ILE A 655 -6.42 -2.40 -17.22
C ILE A 655 -6.98 -1.30 -16.31
N ASN A 656 -6.48 -1.15 -15.09
CA ASN A 656 -7.05 -0.20 -14.14
C ASN A 656 -6.60 1.24 -14.45
N GLU A 657 -5.29 1.47 -14.70
CA GLU A 657 -4.76 2.83 -14.91
C GLU A 657 -5.00 3.34 -16.34
N VAL A 658 -4.70 2.52 -17.36
CA VAL A 658 -4.84 2.96 -18.76
C VAL A 658 -6.26 2.75 -19.25
N LEU A 659 -6.80 1.52 -19.26
CA LEU A 659 -8.09 1.23 -19.87
C LEU A 659 -9.24 1.89 -19.08
N TYR A 660 -9.42 1.50 -17.83
CA TYR A 660 -10.57 1.90 -17.02
C TYR A 660 -10.65 3.42 -16.80
N LYS A 661 -9.56 4.06 -16.39
CA LYS A 661 -9.55 5.51 -16.15
C LYS A 661 -9.75 6.33 -17.42
N ASN A 662 -9.21 5.88 -18.58
CA ASN A 662 -9.47 6.55 -19.87
C ASN A 662 -10.92 6.40 -20.32
N ILE A 663 -11.57 5.24 -20.11
CA ILE A 663 -12.99 5.07 -20.39
C ILE A 663 -13.84 5.98 -19.51
N LEU A 664 -13.56 6.05 -18.20
CA LEU A 664 -14.26 6.95 -17.30
C LEU A 664 -14.10 8.41 -17.70
N ALA A 665 -12.89 8.81 -18.08
CA ALA A 665 -12.62 10.18 -18.57
C ALA A 665 -13.41 10.47 -19.87
N HIS A 666 -13.51 9.49 -20.81
CA HIS A 666 -14.28 9.62 -22.02
C HIS A 666 -15.79 9.81 -21.75
N PHE A 667 -16.34 9.08 -20.77
CA PHE A 667 -17.75 9.22 -20.36
C PHE A 667 -18.01 10.43 -19.46
N GLY A 668 -16.96 11.19 -19.08
CA GLY A 668 -17.09 12.35 -18.16
C GLY A 668 -17.43 11.97 -16.72
N ILE A 669 -17.21 10.73 -16.31
CA ILE A 669 -17.54 10.20 -14.98
C ILE A 669 -16.29 10.17 -14.08
N GLY A 670 -15.10 10.00 -14.66
CA GLY A 670 -13.84 9.84 -13.95
C GLY A 670 -13.17 11.19 -13.65
N HIS A 671 -12.56 11.28 -12.46
CA HIS A 671 -11.86 12.49 -11.99
C HIS A 671 -10.35 12.25 -11.76
N GLU A 672 -9.92 10.98 -11.85
CA GLU A 672 -8.52 10.64 -11.72
C GLU A 672 -7.77 10.83 -13.05
N LYS A 673 -6.50 11.23 -12.96
CA LYS A 673 -5.66 11.35 -14.15
C LYS A 673 -5.49 9.96 -14.77
N PRO A 674 -5.91 9.75 -16.04
CA PRO A 674 -5.75 8.46 -16.70
C PRO A 674 -4.28 8.18 -16.98
N GLY A 675 -3.94 6.89 -17.09
CA GLY A 675 -2.62 6.44 -17.50
C GLY A 675 -2.29 6.86 -18.92
N GLU A 676 -1.03 7.11 -19.20
CA GLU A 676 -0.57 7.62 -20.50
C GLU A 676 -0.70 6.58 -21.62
N CYS A 677 -1.38 6.95 -22.69
CA CYS A 677 -1.47 6.20 -23.95
C CYS A 677 -1.63 7.17 -25.13
N ASN A 678 -1.43 6.67 -26.35
CA ASN A 678 -1.67 7.48 -27.55
C ASN A 678 -3.16 7.68 -27.81
N GLY A 679 -3.99 6.72 -27.43
CA GLY A 679 -5.44 6.77 -27.52
C GLY A 679 -6.08 5.40 -27.34
N ILE A 680 -7.40 5.41 -27.18
CA ILE A 680 -8.22 4.20 -27.18
C ILE A 680 -9.29 4.34 -28.27
N LYS A 681 -9.45 3.31 -29.08
CA LYS A 681 -10.46 3.23 -30.15
C LYS A 681 -11.55 2.23 -29.79
N GLY A 682 -12.77 2.46 -30.25
CA GLY A 682 -13.89 1.55 -30.05
C GLY A 682 -14.82 1.89 -28.88
N TYR A 683 -14.70 3.06 -28.28
CA TYR A 683 -15.60 3.53 -27.21
C TYR A 683 -17.09 3.44 -27.55
N ASN A 684 -17.46 3.67 -28.83
CA ASN A 684 -18.85 3.63 -29.27
C ASN A 684 -19.51 2.26 -29.14
N ASN A 685 -18.73 1.20 -28.93
CA ASN A 685 -19.22 -0.16 -28.73
C ASN A 685 -19.52 -0.49 -27.26
N ILE A 686 -19.27 0.44 -26.35
CA ILE A 686 -19.46 0.27 -24.90
C ILE A 686 -20.43 1.35 -24.41
N SER A 687 -21.46 0.95 -23.68
CA SER A 687 -22.41 1.87 -23.05
C SER A 687 -22.00 2.25 -21.63
N THR A 688 -21.40 1.32 -20.89
CA THR A 688 -21.04 1.48 -19.49
C THR A 688 -19.83 0.61 -19.14
N VAL A 689 -19.00 1.07 -18.20
CA VAL A 689 -17.92 0.27 -17.61
C VAL A 689 -18.15 0.10 -16.11
N ILE A 690 -18.00 -1.11 -15.61
CA ILE A 690 -18.19 -1.47 -14.20
C ILE A 690 -16.92 -2.18 -13.72
N ASN A 691 -16.27 -1.58 -12.73
CA ASN A 691 -15.11 -2.20 -12.07
C ASN A 691 -15.54 -2.86 -10.75
N VAL A 692 -15.41 -4.18 -10.68
CA VAL A 692 -15.74 -4.99 -9.51
C VAL A 692 -14.46 -5.27 -8.74
N SER A 693 -14.07 -4.30 -7.91
CA SER A 693 -12.85 -4.38 -7.08
C SER A 693 -13.04 -5.15 -5.77
N GLN A 694 -11.95 -5.56 -5.15
CA GLN A 694 -11.93 -6.21 -3.82
C GLN A 694 -12.13 -5.21 -2.66
N ASP A 695 -12.31 -3.92 -2.93
CA ASP A 695 -12.55 -2.92 -1.88
C ASP A 695 -13.80 -3.26 -1.05
N PRO A 696 -13.79 -2.96 0.26
CA PRO A 696 -14.96 -3.19 1.12
C PRO A 696 -16.24 -2.54 0.56
N ILE A 697 -17.39 -3.19 0.74
CA ILE A 697 -18.70 -2.64 0.36
C ILE A 697 -19.17 -1.47 1.24
N GLY A 698 -18.40 -1.16 2.28
CA GLY A 698 -18.61 -0.01 3.16
C GLY A 698 -17.54 0.03 4.26
N LYS A 699 -17.33 1.21 4.84
CA LYS A 699 -16.29 1.48 5.85
C LYS A 699 -16.79 1.38 7.31
N THR A 700 -18.07 1.11 7.51
CA THR A 700 -18.68 1.11 8.86
C THR A 700 -19.34 -0.23 9.17
N PRO A 701 -19.45 -0.63 10.45
CA PRO A 701 -20.15 -1.85 10.86
C PRO A 701 -21.64 -1.88 10.47
N ARG A 702 -22.21 -0.75 10.06
CA ARG A 702 -23.61 -0.63 9.59
C ARG A 702 -23.80 -1.04 8.14
N SER A 703 -22.74 -1.04 7.34
CA SER A 703 -22.79 -1.56 5.98
C SER A 703 -22.80 -3.09 6.00
N ASN A 704 -23.67 -3.71 5.23
CA ASN A 704 -23.80 -5.16 5.13
C ASN A 704 -24.33 -5.57 3.74
N PRO A 705 -24.30 -6.86 3.36
CA PRO A 705 -24.77 -7.34 2.06
C PRO A 705 -26.20 -6.90 1.74
N ALA A 706 -27.13 -7.03 2.70
CA ALA A 706 -28.55 -6.66 2.48
C ALA A 706 -28.73 -5.17 2.17
N THR A 707 -27.97 -4.28 2.82
CA THR A 707 -28.04 -2.84 2.53
C THR A 707 -27.40 -2.48 1.19
N TYR A 708 -26.30 -3.13 0.85
CA TYR A 708 -25.55 -2.84 -0.38
C TYR A 708 -26.34 -3.17 -1.64
N ILE A 709 -27.00 -4.32 -1.68
CA ILE A 709 -27.83 -4.73 -2.83
C ILE A 709 -29.25 -4.13 -2.80
N GLY A 710 -29.55 -3.25 -1.84
CA GLY A 710 -30.86 -2.63 -1.70
C GLY A 710 -31.98 -3.60 -1.24
N LEU A 711 -31.63 -4.79 -0.76
CA LEU A 711 -32.56 -5.80 -0.24
C LEU A 711 -33.23 -5.32 1.05
N PHE A 712 -32.45 -4.65 1.90
CA PHE A 712 -32.88 -4.22 3.20
C PHE A 712 -34.04 -3.20 3.15
N ASP A 713 -34.15 -2.43 2.06
CA ASP A 713 -35.27 -1.49 1.85
C ASP A 713 -36.61 -2.22 1.64
N ASP A 714 -36.57 -3.34 0.91
CA ASP A 714 -37.76 -4.17 0.69
C ASP A 714 -38.15 -4.92 1.98
N ILE A 715 -37.17 -5.37 2.76
CA ILE A 715 -37.46 -6.01 4.06
C ILE A 715 -38.09 -5.00 5.04
N ARG A 716 -37.56 -3.78 5.11
CA ARG A 716 -38.13 -2.72 5.97
C ARG A 716 -39.55 -2.35 5.54
N GLU A 717 -39.83 -2.32 4.24
CA GLU A 717 -41.16 -2.10 3.72
C GLU A 717 -42.11 -3.21 4.17
N LEU A 718 -41.68 -4.47 4.02
CA LEU A 718 -42.46 -5.64 4.44
C LEU A 718 -42.80 -5.58 5.93
N PHE A 719 -41.84 -5.30 6.80
CA PHE A 719 -42.04 -5.21 8.23
C PHE A 719 -42.98 -4.07 8.62
N SER A 720 -42.90 -2.92 7.96
CA SER A 720 -43.81 -1.78 8.20
C SER A 720 -45.26 -2.05 7.83
N GLN A 721 -45.51 -3.06 7.00
CA GLN A 721 -46.86 -3.45 6.56
C GLN A 721 -47.50 -4.49 7.48
N THR A 722 -46.79 -5.08 8.42
CA THR A 722 -47.32 -6.03 9.41
C THR A 722 -48.40 -5.37 10.30
N LEU A 723 -49.29 -6.17 10.83
CA LEU A 723 -50.34 -5.69 11.76
C LEU A 723 -49.71 -5.09 13.01
N ASP A 724 -48.73 -5.76 13.60
CA ASP A 724 -48.02 -5.32 14.81
C ASP A 724 -47.34 -3.95 14.60
N ALA A 725 -46.73 -3.73 13.46
CA ALA A 725 -46.10 -2.44 13.15
C ALA A 725 -47.12 -1.31 13.04
N LYS A 726 -48.25 -1.57 12.40
CA LYS A 726 -49.35 -0.60 12.26
C LYS A 726 -50.00 -0.28 13.59
N GLU A 727 -50.26 -1.27 14.45
CA GLU A 727 -50.85 -1.09 15.78
C GLU A 727 -49.90 -0.26 16.69
N LYS A 728 -48.59 -0.49 16.60
CA LYS A 728 -47.56 0.23 17.38
C LYS A 728 -47.11 1.55 16.75
N GLY A 729 -47.61 1.90 15.57
CA GLY A 729 -47.23 3.12 14.84
C GLY A 729 -45.77 3.12 14.36
N ILE A 730 -45.19 1.94 14.18
CA ILE A 730 -43.79 1.78 13.76
C ILE A 730 -43.68 1.91 12.23
N THR A 731 -43.01 2.94 11.78
CA THR A 731 -42.90 3.26 10.36
C THR A 731 -41.65 2.60 9.73
N LYS A 732 -41.62 2.52 8.38
CA LYS A 732 -40.46 2.01 7.62
C LYS A 732 -39.11 2.62 8.04
N THR A 733 -39.10 3.90 8.41
CA THR A 733 -37.89 4.61 8.83
C THR A 733 -37.35 4.12 10.17
N MET A 734 -38.22 3.65 11.07
CA MET A 734 -37.82 3.12 12.38
C MET A 734 -37.16 1.74 12.29
N PHE A 735 -37.38 0.97 11.23
CA PHE A 735 -36.67 -0.27 10.94
C PHE A 735 -35.27 -0.04 10.36
N SER A 736 -34.80 1.22 10.30
CA SER A 736 -33.46 1.55 9.87
C SER A 736 -32.53 1.73 11.08
N PHE A 737 -31.44 0.99 11.14
CA PHE A 737 -30.39 1.21 12.14
C PHE A 737 -29.49 2.43 11.82
N ASN A 738 -29.72 3.11 10.69
CA ASN A 738 -28.98 4.34 10.30
C ASN A 738 -29.67 5.62 10.78
N THR A 739 -30.97 5.58 11.03
CA THR A 739 -31.79 6.76 11.39
C THR A 739 -32.23 6.71 12.86
N PRO A 740 -32.27 7.84 13.57
CA PRO A 740 -32.84 7.91 14.91
C PRO A 740 -34.31 7.47 14.95
N GLY A 741 -34.79 7.01 16.13
CA GLY A 741 -36.21 6.68 16.38
C GLY A 741 -36.51 5.19 16.47
N GLY A 742 -35.66 4.31 15.93
CA GLY A 742 -35.84 2.86 16.07
C GLY A 742 -34.56 2.10 16.34
N ARG A 743 -33.43 2.76 16.23
CA ARG A 743 -32.12 2.19 16.51
C ARG A 743 -31.75 2.30 17.98
N CYS A 744 -30.83 1.49 18.43
CA CYS A 744 -30.19 1.68 19.73
C CYS A 744 -29.34 2.95 19.71
N GLU A 745 -29.66 3.95 20.53
CA GLU A 745 -28.92 5.22 20.54
C GLU A 745 -27.56 5.12 21.25
N ALA A 746 -27.35 4.13 22.14
CA ALA A 746 -26.06 3.91 22.80
C ALA A 746 -24.92 3.52 21.85
N CYS A 747 -25.23 2.69 20.85
CA CYS A 747 -24.26 2.33 19.78
C CYS A 747 -24.62 2.95 18.43
N GLN A 748 -25.64 3.79 18.37
CA GLN A 748 -26.14 4.44 17.15
C GLN A 748 -26.44 3.44 16.00
N GLY A 749 -26.93 2.24 16.35
CA GLY A 749 -27.27 1.18 15.41
C GLY A 749 -26.08 0.34 14.91
N CYS A 750 -24.88 0.53 15.45
CA CYS A 750 -23.72 -0.29 15.08
C CYS A 750 -23.78 -1.70 15.67
N GLY A 751 -24.44 -1.90 16.83
CA GLY A 751 -24.41 -3.14 17.60
C GLY A 751 -23.15 -3.29 18.44
N VAL A 752 -22.08 -2.59 18.10
CA VAL A 752 -20.79 -2.56 18.77
C VAL A 752 -20.37 -1.14 19.11
N LYS A 753 -19.52 -0.98 20.12
CA LYS A 753 -18.83 0.27 20.46
C LYS A 753 -17.36 0.09 20.12
N ARG A 754 -16.81 0.98 19.31
CA ARG A 754 -15.40 0.97 18.98
C ARG A 754 -14.60 1.70 20.05
N ILE A 755 -13.64 1.01 20.63
CA ILE A 755 -12.68 1.56 21.57
C ILE A 755 -11.38 1.78 20.82
N SER A 756 -10.99 3.05 20.65
CA SER A 756 -9.72 3.40 20.05
C SER A 756 -8.60 3.13 21.03
N MET A 757 -7.55 2.47 20.55
CA MET A 757 -6.35 2.16 21.30
C MET A 757 -5.16 2.87 20.66
N ASP A 758 -4.51 3.80 21.37
CA ASP A 758 -3.48 4.70 20.83
C ASP A 758 -2.31 3.98 20.12
N PHE A 759 -1.98 2.77 20.54
CA PHE A 759 -0.83 1.99 20.04
C PHE A 759 -1.19 0.62 19.47
N LEU A 760 -2.46 0.21 19.53
CA LEU A 760 -2.97 -1.07 19.07
C LEU A 760 -4.15 -0.85 18.10
N PRO A 761 -4.53 -1.86 17.31
CA PRO A 761 -5.76 -1.79 16.51
C PRO A 761 -6.98 -1.53 17.40
N ASP A 762 -7.92 -0.71 16.89
CA ASP A 762 -9.19 -0.46 17.56
C ASP A 762 -9.91 -1.77 17.88
N VAL A 763 -10.55 -1.85 19.04
CA VAL A 763 -11.33 -3.02 19.48
C VAL A 763 -12.81 -2.71 19.42
N ASP A 764 -13.58 -3.54 18.73
CA ASP A 764 -15.04 -3.47 18.69
C ASP A 764 -15.63 -4.35 19.82
N VAL A 765 -16.30 -3.72 20.80
CA VAL A 765 -16.94 -4.38 21.93
C VAL A 765 -18.45 -4.37 21.74
N VAL A 766 -19.11 -5.51 21.99
CA VAL A 766 -20.58 -5.63 21.90
C VAL A 766 -21.25 -4.56 22.77
N CYS A 767 -22.27 -3.90 22.23
CA CYS A 767 -23.00 -2.85 22.95
C CYS A 767 -23.74 -3.44 24.15
N GLU A 768 -23.47 -2.94 25.33
CA GLU A 768 -24.08 -3.39 26.62
C GLU A 768 -25.59 -3.15 26.71
N VAL A 769 -26.11 -2.18 25.94
CA VAL A 769 -27.55 -1.79 25.98
C VAL A 769 -28.39 -2.68 25.07
N CYS A 770 -27.98 -2.86 23.81
CA CYS A 770 -28.75 -3.67 22.85
C CYS A 770 -28.19 -5.09 22.67
N HIS A 771 -27.09 -5.44 23.34
CA HIS A 771 -26.46 -6.75 23.26
C HIS A 771 -26.23 -7.21 21.79
N GLY A 772 -25.75 -6.29 20.94
CA GLY A 772 -25.52 -6.54 19.52
C GLY A 772 -26.75 -6.40 18.60
N LYS A 773 -27.95 -6.26 19.15
CA LYS A 773 -29.22 -6.30 18.36
C LYS A 773 -29.48 -5.05 17.51
N ARG A 774 -28.74 -3.95 17.68
CA ARG A 774 -28.77 -2.70 16.87
C ARG A 774 -30.05 -1.85 17.01
N TYR A 775 -31.18 -2.38 17.49
CA TYR A 775 -32.48 -1.76 17.56
C TYR A 775 -32.98 -1.56 18.99
N SER A 776 -34.02 -0.74 19.13
CA SER A 776 -34.81 -0.63 20.36
C SER A 776 -35.74 -1.84 20.52
N ASP A 777 -36.17 -2.13 21.76
CA ASP A 777 -37.05 -3.25 22.06
C ASP A 777 -38.43 -3.10 21.38
N ASP A 778 -38.93 -1.87 21.20
CA ASP A 778 -40.19 -1.62 20.48
C ASP A 778 -40.12 -2.13 19.03
N VAL A 779 -39.02 -1.84 18.31
CA VAL A 779 -38.82 -2.33 16.94
C VAL A 779 -38.62 -3.85 16.91
N LEU A 780 -37.89 -4.42 17.89
CA LEU A 780 -37.68 -5.85 18.00
C LEU A 780 -38.92 -6.64 18.35
N SER A 781 -39.97 -5.99 18.93
CA SER A 781 -41.24 -6.62 19.24
C SER A 781 -42.18 -6.83 18.03
N VAL A 782 -41.77 -6.32 16.83
CA VAL A 782 -42.52 -6.54 15.59
C VAL A 782 -41.95 -7.78 14.89
N GLU A 783 -42.84 -8.71 14.56
CA GLU A 783 -42.48 -9.97 13.95
C GLU A 783 -43.15 -10.18 12.58
N TYR A 784 -42.41 -10.87 11.70
CA TYR A 784 -42.93 -11.43 10.47
C TYR A 784 -42.63 -12.94 10.45
N LYS A 785 -43.68 -13.77 10.41
CA LYS A 785 -43.57 -15.24 10.51
C LYS A 785 -42.76 -15.71 11.74
N GLY A 786 -42.96 -15.06 12.91
CA GLY A 786 -42.26 -15.40 14.15
C GLY A 786 -40.79 -15.00 14.19
N LYS A 787 -40.33 -14.06 13.36
CA LYS A 787 -38.98 -13.52 13.30
C LYS A 787 -39.02 -12.01 13.29
N ASN A 788 -38.25 -11.38 14.16
CA ASN A 788 -38.05 -9.94 14.16
C ASN A 788 -36.97 -9.51 13.14
N ILE A 789 -36.78 -8.21 12.94
CA ILE A 789 -35.84 -7.69 11.95
C ILE A 789 -34.36 -8.05 12.22
N TYR A 790 -34.00 -8.20 13.50
CA TYR A 790 -32.67 -8.65 13.90
C TYR A 790 -32.45 -10.13 13.56
N ASP A 791 -33.45 -10.97 13.85
CA ASP A 791 -33.41 -12.40 13.49
C ASP A 791 -33.24 -12.59 11.99
N VAL A 792 -33.91 -11.76 11.17
CA VAL A 792 -33.80 -11.78 9.72
C VAL A 792 -32.39 -11.36 9.25
N LEU A 793 -31.77 -10.37 9.89
CA LEU A 793 -30.40 -9.97 9.56
C LEU A 793 -29.37 -11.06 9.92
N ASN A 794 -29.67 -11.89 10.93
CA ASN A 794 -28.83 -13.02 11.34
C ASN A 794 -29.14 -14.35 10.64
N MET A 795 -30.11 -14.34 9.70
CA MET A 795 -30.32 -15.48 8.82
C MET A 795 -29.17 -15.55 7.81
N THR A 796 -28.73 -16.76 7.53
CA THR A 796 -27.88 -16.96 6.33
C THR A 796 -28.68 -16.62 5.07
N ILE A 797 -27.99 -16.29 3.99
CA ILE A 797 -28.61 -15.96 2.70
C ILE A 797 -29.47 -17.14 2.22
N ASP A 798 -29.04 -18.40 2.43
CA ASP A 798 -29.82 -19.60 2.09
C ASP A 798 -31.08 -19.71 2.93
N GLU A 799 -31.00 -19.51 4.25
CA GLU A 799 -32.18 -19.49 5.13
C GLU A 799 -33.16 -18.38 4.74
N ALA A 800 -32.63 -17.19 4.41
CA ALA A 800 -33.45 -16.07 3.99
C ALA A 800 -34.12 -16.32 2.63
N TYR A 801 -33.44 -17.04 1.71
CA TYR A 801 -34.02 -17.42 0.43
C TYR A 801 -35.26 -18.30 0.62
N ASP A 802 -35.20 -19.28 1.51
CA ASP A 802 -36.34 -20.13 1.85
C ASP A 802 -37.44 -19.38 2.62
N PHE A 803 -37.04 -18.50 3.54
CA PHE A 803 -38.01 -17.71 4.37
C PHE A 803 -38.84 -16.75 3.53
N PHE A 804 -38.21 -16.09 2.54
CA PHE A 804 -38.84 -15.11 1.66
C PHE A 804 -39.28 -15.67 0.30
N LYS A 805 -39.31 -16.98 0.11
CA LYS A 805 -39.65 -17.63 -1.18
C LYS A 805 -40.93 -17.15 -1.88
N ASN A 806 -41.89 -16.69 -1.07
CA ASN A 806 -43.19 -16.22 -1.56
C ASN A 806 -43.26 -14.71 -1.85
N ILE A 807 -42.13 -13.99 -1.71
CA ILE A 807 -42.06 -12.54 -1.95
C ILE A 807 -41.09 -12.29 -3.14
N PRO A 808 -41.65 -12.12 -4.38
CA PRO A 808 -40.85 -12.11 -5.59
C PRO A 808 -39.74 -11.04 -5.62
N ALA A 809 -40.01 -9.83 -5.10
CA ALA A 809 -39.05 -8.73 -5.07
C ALA A 809 -37.83 -9.06 -4.19
N ILE A 810 -38.03 -9.58 -3.00
CA ILE A 810 -37.01 -9.98 -2.05
C ILE A 810 -36.27 -11.21 -2.59
N LYS A 811 -37.01 -12.24 -3.03
CA LYS A 811 -36.44 -13.48 -3.57
C LYS A 811 -35.47 -13.22 -4.71
N LYS A 812 -35.83 -12.34 -5.68
CA LYS A 812 -34.97 -12.00 -6.82
C LYS A 812 -33.61 -11.47 -6.36
N LYS A 813 -33.59 -10.61 -5.34
CA LYS A 813 -32.34 -10.02 -4.82
C LYS A 813 -31.50 -11.04 -4.05
N ILE A 814 -32.14 -11.92 -3.28
CA ILE A 814 -31.46 -12.98 -2.54
C ILE A 814 -30.88 -14.02 -3.50
N SER A 815 -31.61 -14.41 -4.57
CA SER A 815 -31.09 -15.39 -5.54
C SER A 815 -29.78 -14.96 -6.18
N ALA A 816 -29.59 -13.67 -6.45
CA ALA A 816 -28.32 -13.18 -6.96
C ALA A 816 -27.13 -13.41 -6.00
N LEU A 817 -27.37 -13.32 -4.68
CA LEU A 817 -26.36 -13.64 -3.67
C LEU A 817 -26.08 -15.15 -3.58
N VAL A 818 -27.11 -15.98 -3.74
CA VAL A 818 -26.94 -17.45 -3.77
C VAL A 818 -26.16 -17.88 -5.02
N GLU A 819 -26.49 -17.31 -6.18
CA GLU A 819 -25.83 -17.60 -7.46
C GLU A 819 -24.31 -17.33 -7.43
N VAL A 820 -23.87 -16.26 -6.75
CA VAL A 820 -22.43 -15.97 -6.56
C VAL A 820 -21.78 -16.79 -5.44
N GLY A 821 -22.48 -17.77 -4.84
CA GLY A 821 -21.95 -18.70 -3.82
C GLY A 821 -21.81 -18.09 -2.42
N LEU A 822 -22.63 -17.10 -2.05
CA LEU A 822 -22.62 -16.46 -0.73
C LEU A 822 -23.72 -16.97 0.20
N GLY A 823 -24.35 -18.11 -0.10
CA GLY A 823 -25.48 -18.66 0.66
C GLY A 823 -25.22 -18.88 2.15
N TYR A 824 -23.96 -19.14 2.53
CA TYR A 824 -23.54 -19.38 3.91
C TYR A 824 -23.45 -18.12 4.77
N MET A 825 -23.35 -16.94 4.17
CA MET A 825 -23.14 -15.65 4.82
C MET A 825 -24.44 -15.12 5.44
N ASP A 826 -24.34 -14.42 6.58
CA ASP A 826 -25.47 -13.74 7.17
C ASP A 826 -25.84 -12.47 6.40
N LEU A 827 -27.13 -12.20 6.22
CA LEU A 827 -27.62 -10.99 5.54
C LEU A 827 -27.10 -9.68 6.15
N GLY A 828 -26.99 -9.66 7.48
CA GLY A 828 -26.55 -8.52 8.27
C GLY A 828 -25.08 -8.51 8.62
N GLN A 829 -24.26 -9.41 8.06
CA GLN A 829 -22.83 -9.47 8.32
C GLN A 829 -22.15 -8.13 8.02
N SER A 830 -21.34 -7.64 8.96
CA SER A 830 -20.68 -6.34 8.81
C SER A 830 -19.72 -6.34 7.62
N SER A 831 -19.70 -5.26 6.82
CA SER A 831 -18.74 -5.08 5.74
C SER A 831 -17.28 -5.12 6.19
N THR A 832 -17.01 -4.79 7.44
CA THR A 832 -15.66 -4.78 8.02
C THR A 832 -15.11 -6.18 8.33
N THR A 833 -16.00 -7.20 8.34
CA THR A 833 -15.64 -8.61 8.59
C THR A 833 -15.59 -9.44 7.30
N LEU A 834 -16.00 -8.86 6.17
CA LEU A 834 -15.94 -9.54 4.88
C LEU A 834 -14.49 -9.63 4.36
N SER A 835 -14.15 -10.76 3.77
CA SER A 835 -12.95 -10.89 2.96
C SER A 835 -13.08 -10.07 1.65
N GLY A 836 -11.95 -9.75 1.01
CA GLY A 836 -11.96 -9.03 -0.28
C GLY A 836 -12.78 -9.75 -1.35
N GLY A 837 -12.64 -11.08 -1.43
CA GLY A 837 -13.40 -11.90 -2.38
C GLY A 837 -14.90 -11.95 -2.07
N GLU A 838 -15.31 -11.98 -0.80
CA GLU A 838 -16.72 -11.88 -0.42
C GLU A 838 -17.32 -10.53 -0.79
N ALA A 839 -16.61 -9.43 -0.49
CA ALA A 839 -17.02 -8.09 -0.87
C ALA A 839 -17.20 -7.94 -2.39
N GLN A 840 -16.28 -8.50 -3.17
CA GLN A 840 -16.33 -8.52 -4.63
C GLN A 840 -17.54 -9.29 -5.15
N ARG A 841 -17.83 -10.47 -4.59
CA ARG A 841 -19.01 -11.26 -4.95
C ARG A 841 -20.33 -10.58 -4.60
N VAL A 842 -20.41 -9.84 -3.47
CA VAL A 842 -21.59 -9.01 -3.16
C VAL A 842 -21.79 -7.91 -4.20
N LYS A 843 -20.69 -7.27 -4.67
CA LYS A 843 -20.76 -6.28 -5.76
C LYS A 843 -21.23 -6.93 -7.06
N LEU A 844 -20.72 -8.11 -7.40
CA LEU A 844 -21.14 -8.87 -8.57
C LEU A 844 -22.64 -9.24 -8.51
N ALA A 845 -23.12 -9.72 -7.35
CA ALA A 845 -24.53 -10.00 -7.13
C ALA A 845 -25.42 -8.77 -7.34
N ASN A 846 -24.96 -7.57 -6.98
CA ASN A 846 -25.69 -6.34 -7.25
C ASN A 846 -25.82 -6.05 -8.75
N GLU A 847 -24.78 -6.35 -9.53
CA GLU A 847 -24.81 -6.13 -10.98
C GLU A 847 -25.67 -7.16 -11.72
N LEU A 848 -25.70 -8.42 -11.27
CA LEU A 848 -26.59 -9.45 -11.83
C LEU A 848 -28.10 -9.09 -11.77
N GLN A 849 -28.48 -8.24 -10.80
CA GLN A 849 -29.87 -7.79 -10.67
C GLN A 849 -30.29 -6.77 -11.74
N ARG A 850 -29.32 -6.07 -12.33
CA ARG A 850 -29.53 -5.04 -13.34
C ARG A 850 -29.82 -5.69 -14.69
N LYS A 851 -30.80 -5.19 -15.39
CA LYS A 851 -30.98 -5.55 -16.79
C LYS A 851 -29.95 -4.75 -17.60
N GLY A 852 -28.89 -5.41 -18.02
CA GLY A 852 -27.89 -4.82 -18.90
C GLY A 852 -28.47 -4.59 -20.32
N ASP A 853 -27.86 -3.66 -21.04
CA ASP A 853 -28.17 -3.37 -22.45
C ASP A 853 -27.35 -4.22 -23.45
N GLY A 854 -26.53 -5.15 -22.92
CA GLY A 854 -25.69 -6.04 -23.72
C GLY A 854 -24.38 -5.39 -24.24
N ASN A 855 -24.01 -4.19 -23.77
CA ASN A 855 -22.78 -3.50 -24.15
C ASN A 855 -22.00 -2.98 -22.95
N THR A 856 -22.17 -3.61 -21.79
CA THR A 856 -21.42 -3.27 -20.57
C THR A 856 -20.07 -3.97 -20.56
N LEU A 857 -19.01 -3.24 -20.22
CA LEU A 857 -17.69 -3.81 -19.95
C LEU A 857 -17.52 -4.01 -18.42
N TYR A 858 -17.49 -5.26 -17.99
CA TYR A 858 -17.17 -5.64 -16.62
C TYR A 858 -15.66 -5.88 -16.48
N ILE A 859 -15.04 -5.22 -15.53
CA ILE A 859 -13.62 -5.42 -15.17
C ILE A 859 -13.56 -6.03 -13.78
N LEU A 860 -12.92 -7.19 -13.65
CA LEU A 860 -12.73 -7.88 -12.37
C LEU A 860 -11.23 -8.08 -12.13
N ASP A 861 -10.80 -7.84 -10.90
CA ASP A 861 -9.41 -8.04 -10.48
C ASP A 861 -9.33 -9.21 -9.49
N GLU A 862 -8.69 -10.31 -9.90
CA GLU A 862 -8.48 -11.55 -9.15
C GLU A 862 -9.75 -12.08 -8.44
N PRO A 863 -10.87 -12.32 -9.15
CA PRO A 863 -12.13 -12.70 -8.52
C PRO A 863 -12.13 -14.12 -7.91
N THR A 864 -11.12 -14.94 -8.15
CA THR A 864 -10.99 -16.29 -7.56
C THR A 864 -10.30 -16.27 -6.18
N THR A 865 -9.88 -15.10 -5.71
CA THR A 865 -9.21 -14.93 -4.41
C THR A 865 -10.03 -15.52 -3.27
N GLY A 866 -9.42 -16.42 -2.47
CA GLY A 866 -10.06 -17.06 -1.34
C GLY A 866 -11.16 -18.07 -1.68
N LEU A 867 -11.24 -18.54 -2.94
CA LEU A 867 -12.24 -19.49 -3.39
C LEU A 867 -11.70 -20.91 -3.50
N HIS A 868 -12.46 -21.86 -2.99
CA HIS A 868 -12.28 -23.25 -3.29
C HIS A 868 -12.69 -23.53 -4.75
N VAL A 869 -12.10 -24.58 -5.38
CA VAL A 869 -12.36 -24.93 -6.79
C VAL A 869 -13.85 -25.11 -7.09
N ASP A 870 -14.64 -25.64 -6.14
CA ASP A 870 -16.10 -25.77 -6.28
C ASP A 870 -16.81 -24.43 -6.39
N ASP A 871 -16.35 -23.41 -5.67
CA ASP A 871 -16.90 -22.04 -5.73
C ASP A 871 -16.41 -21.31 -7.00
N ILE A 872 -15.18 -21.60 -7.48
CA ILE A 872 -14.68 -21.10 -8.78
C ILE A 872 -15.58 -21.57 -9.93
N LYS A 873 -16.04 -22.83 -9.89
CA LYS A 873 -16.98 -23.37 -10.88
C LYS A 873 -18.29 -22.57 -10.94
N LYS A 874 -18.84 -22.20 -9.77
CA LYS A 874 -20.03 -21.33 -9.70
C LYS A 874 -19.75 -19.95 -10.24
N LEU A 875 -18.62 -19.33 -9.88
CA LEU A 875 -18.21 -18.03 -10.36
C LEU A 875 -18.09 -18.02 -11.90
N ILE A 876 -17.46 -19.02 -12.50
CA ILE A 876 -17.35 -19.14 -13.97
C ILE A 876 -18.74 -19.13 -14.61
N SER A 877 -19.69 -19.91 -14.10
CA SER A 877 -21.06 -19.93 -14.63
C SER A 877 -21.74 -18.55 -14.59
N VAL A 878 -21.46 -17.77 -13.54
CA VAL A 878 -21.98 -16.40 -13.41
C VAL A 878 -21.34 -15.47 -14.46
N LEU A 879 -20.00 -15.55 -14.64
CA LEU A 879 -19.29 -14.73 -15.62
C LEU A 879 -19.72 -15.07 -17.04
N GLU A 880 -19.90 -16.34 -17.36
CA GLU A 880 -20.42 -16.79 -18.65
C GLU A 880 -21.84 -16.28 -18.91
N SER A 881 -22.71 -16.31 -17.89
CA SER A 881 -24.05 -15.74 -18.00
C SER A 881 -24.05 -14.25 -18.32
N LEU A 882 -23.11 -13.48 -17.80
CA LEU A 882 -22.95 -12.06 -18.15
C LEU A 882 -22.53 -11.89 -19.62
N VAL A 883 -21.63 -12.74 -20.13
CA VAL A 883 -21.18 -12.72 -21.52
C VAL A 883 -22.30 -13.14 -22.46
N ASP A 884 -23.05 -14.18 -22.11
CA ASP A 884 -24.20 -14.67 -22.90
C ASP A 884 -25.32 -13.63 -23.05
N ASN A 885 -25.41 -12.70 -22.10
CA ASN A 885 -26.27 -11.52 -22.19
C ASN A 885 -25.68 -10.39 -23.06
N GLY A 886 -24.60 -10.63 -23.81
CA GLY A 886 -23.97 -9.71 -24.77
C GLY A 886 -22.91 -8.78 -24.18
N ASN A 887 -22.63 -8.86 -22.86
CA ASN A 887 -21.64 -8.02 -22.20
C ASN A 887 -20.22 -8.54 -22.45
N THR A 888 -19.24 -7.70 -22.18
CA THR A 888 -17.82 -8.08 -22.15
C THR A 888 -17.37 -8.28 -20.70
N VAL A 889 -16.74 -9.40 -20.42
CA VAL A 889 -16.16 -9.67 -19.11
C VAL A 889 -14.63 -9.73 -19.25
N LEU A 890 -13.94 -8.80 -18.63
CA LEU A 890 -12.48 -8.69 -18.63
C LEU A 890 -11.96 -8.99 -17.22
N VAL A 891 -11.19 -10.05 -17.07
CA VAL A 891 -10.72 -10.53 -15.77
C VAL A 891 -9.21 -10.53 -15.74
N ILE A 892 -8.61 -9.89 -14.72
CA ILE A 892 -7.20 -10.07 -14.39
C ILE A 892 -7.11 -11.30 -13.50
N GLU A 893 -6.37 -12.35 -13.92
CA GLU A 893 -6.37 -13.61 -13.21
C GLU A 893 -5.06 -14.40 -13.30
N HIS A 894 -4.86 -15.26 -12.28
CA HIS A 894 -3.75 -16.21 -12.18
C HIS A 894 -4.24 -17.67 -12.06
N ASN A 895 -5.50 -17.88 -11.68
CA ASN A 895 -6.08 -19.20 -11.53
C ASN A 895 -6.28 -19.87 -12.89
N LEU A 896 -5.57 -20.98 -13.12
CA LEU A 896 -5.58 -21.67 -14.40
C LEU A 896 -6.92 -22.33 -14.73
N ASP A 897 -7.71 -22.72 -13.72
CA ASP A 897 -9.04 -23.28 -13.94
C ASP A 897 -10.03 -22.28 -14.51
N LEU A 898 -9.91 -21.00 -14.12
CA LEU A 898 -10.69 -19.92 -14.73
C LEU A 898 -10.10 -19.54 -16.08
N ILE A 899 -8.78 -19.41 -16.20
CA ILE A 899 -8.11 -18.98 -17.44
C ILE A 899 -8.42 -19.94 -18.60
N LYS A 900 -8.42 -21.27 -18.34
CA LYS A 900 -8.75 -22.28 -19.39
C LYS A 900 -10.18 -22.16 -19.93
N CYS A 901 -11.09 -21.48 -19.18
CA CYS A 901 -12.47 -21.26 -19.59
C CYS A 901 -12.68 -19.98 -20.41
N ALA A 902 -11.69 -19.07 -20.46
CA ALA A 902 -11.77 -17.82 -21.18
C ALA A 902 -11.84 -18.00 -22.71
N ASP A 903 -12.57 -17.12 -23.40
CA ASP A 903 -12.60 -17.10 -24.87
C ASP A 903 -11.31 -16.54 -25.45
N TYR A 904 -10.70 -15.57 -24.76
CA TYR A 904 -9.49 -14.88 -25.21
C TYR A 904 -8.57 -14.52 -24.05
N ILE A 905 -7.26 -14.66 -24.26
CA ILE A 905 -6.23 -14.34 -23.29
C ILE A 905 -5.34 -13.21 -23.82
N ILE A 906 -4.95 -12.32 -22.93
CA ILE A 906 -3.92 -11.29 -23.13
C ILE A 906 -2.85 -11.52 -22.07
N ASP A 907 -1.68 -12.07 -22.47
CA ASP A 907 -0.59 -12.44 -21.55
C ASP A 907 0.51 -11.39 -21.56
N LEU A 908 0.80 -10.80 -20.37
CA LEU A 908 1.82 -9.79 -20.16
C LEU A 908 3.07 -10.39 -19.52
N GLY A 909 4.22 -9.91 -19.94
CA GLY A 909 5.50 -10.36 -19.40
C GLY A 909 6.71 -9.70 -20.07
N PRO A 910 7.84 -10.44 -20.18
CA PRO A 910 8.06 -11.83 -19.71
C PRO A 910 8.19 -11.98 -18.19
N ASP A 911 8.66 -10.94 -17.48
CA ASP A 911 8.88 -10.92 -16.04
C ASP A 911 8.18 -9.70 -15.40
N GLY A 912 8.39 -9.48 -14.10
CA GLY A 912 7.90 -8.31 -13.37
C GLY A 912 8.79 -7.06 -13.52
N GLY A 913 8.24 -5.90 -13.12
CA GLY A 913 8.95 -4.63 -13.09
C GLY A 913 9.51 -4.17 -14.43
N ASP A 914 10.77 -3.72 -14.44
CA ASP A 914 11.45 -3.22 -15.64
C ASP A 914 11.61 -4.26 -16.75
N ARG A 915 11.62 -5.55 -16.41
CA ARG A 915 11.72 -6.65 -17.39
C ARG A 915 10.38 -7.03 -17.98
N GLY A 916 9.26 -6.56 -17.38
CA GLY A 916 7.91 -6.75 -17.87
C GLY A 916 7.41 -5.64 -18.78
N GLY A 917 6.11 -5.48 -18.82
CA GLY A 917 5.43 -4.37 -19.50
C GLY A 917 5.28 -4.53 -21.01
N THR A 918 5.30 -5.76 -21.52
CA THR A 918 5.06 -6.07 -22.95
C THR A 918 4.00 -7.18 -23.07
N ILE A 919 3.30 -7.23 -24.20
CA ILE A 919 2.41 -8.35 -24.54
C ILE A 919 3.30 -9.49 -25.07
N ILE A 920 3.16 -10.67 -24.47
CA ILE A 920 3.90 -11.88 -24.88
C ILE A 920 3.07 -12.74 -25.82
N ALA A 921 1.78 -12.91 -25.51
CA ALA A 921 0.88 -13.70 -26.29
C ALA A 921 -0.55 -13.15 -26.21
N THR A 922 -1.32 -13.32 -27.29
CA THR A 922 -2.75 -13.07 -27.33
C THR A 922 -3.42 -14.15 -28.16
N GLY A 923 -4.61 -14.58 -27.78
CA GLY A 923 -5.37 -15.59 -28.52
C GLY A 923 -6.23 -16.44 -27.59
N THR A 924 -6.72 -17.56 -28.11
CA THR A 924 -7.44 -18.55 -27.27
C THR A 924 -6.49 -19.22 -26.28
N PRO A 925 -6.98 -19.85 -25.19
CA PRO A 925 -6.14 -20.61 -24.28
C PRO A 925 -5.25 -21.65 -24.99
N GLU A 926 -5.77 -22.30 -26.02
CA GLU A 926 -5.05 -23.29 -26.82
C GLU A 926 -3.89 -22.63 -27.59
N GLU A 927 -4.14 -21.47 -28.23
CA GLU A 927 -3.11 -20.72 -28.99
C GLU A 927 -2.00 -20.22 -28.05
N VAL A 928 -2.36 -19.66 -26.89
CA VAL A 928 -1.39 -19.16 -25.90
C VAL A 928 -0.55 -20.31 -25.30
N SER A 929 -1.12 -21.50 -25.16
CA SER A 929 -0.40 -22.68 -24.64
C SER A 929 0.76 -23.15 -25.54
N GLU A 930 0.76 -22.79 -26.82
CA GLU A 930 1.84 -23.12 -27.75
C GLU A 930 2.96 -22.05 -27.80
N VAL A 931 2.81 -20.92 -27.10
CA VAL A 931 3.82 -19.87 -27.05
C VAL A 931 4.88 -20.18 -25.99
N ASN A 932 6.06 -20.58 -26.40
CA ASN A 932 7.15 -21.00 -25.53
C ASN A 932 7.62 -19.92 -24.52
N ASN A 933 7.51 -18.63 -24.86
CA ASN A 933 7.94 -17.52 -24.01
C ASN A 933 6.86 -17.09 -22.99
N SER A 934 5.66 -17.65 -23.05
CA SER A 934 4.58 -17.42 -22.12
C SER A 934 4.69 -18.40 -20.94
N TYR A 935 4.96 -17.89 -19.76
CA TYR A 935 4.89 -18.76 -18.55
C TYR A 935 3.46 -19.27 -18.34
N THR A 936 2.46 -18.38 -18.45
CA THR A 936 1.05 -18.78 -18.39
C THR A 936 0.75 -19.92 -19.40
N GLY A 937 1.23 -19.79 -20.65
CA GLY A 937 1.06 -20.81 -21.68
C GLY A 937 1.68 -22.16 -21.31
N GLN A 938 2.87 -22.16 -20.71
CA GLN A 938 3.56 -23.41 -20.30
C GLN A 938 2.77 -24.16 -19.22
N TYR A 939 2.21 -23.48 -18.21
CA TYR A 939 1.38 -24.11 -17.18
C TYR A 939 0.01 -24.52 -17.74
N LEU A 940 -0.59 -23.68 -18.59
CA LEU A 940 -1.87 -23.93 -19.24
C LEU A 940 -1.84 -25.19 -20.12
N LYS A 941 -0.74 -25.42 -20.85
CA LYS A 941 -0.53 -26.62 -21.69
C LYS A 941 -0.69 -27.90 -20.88
N LYS A 942 -0.16 -27.94 -19.65
CA LYS A 942 -0.27 -29.12 -18.77
C LYS A 942 -1.73 -29.38 -18.36
N ILE A 943 -2.49 -28.32 -18.07
CA ILE A 943 -3.89 -28.44 -17.63
C ILE A 943 -4.81 -28.82 -18.80
N LEU A 944 -4.62 -28.20 -19.96
CA LEU A 944 -5.38 -28.55 -21.17
C LEU A 944 -5.14 -30.01 -21.59
N ALA A 945 -3.90 -30.51 -21.53
CA ALA A 945 -3.59 -31.90 -21.80
C ALA A 945 -4.28 -32.88 -20.80
N LYS A 946 -4.29 -32.52 -19.51
CA LYS A 946 -4.97 -33.30 -18.44
C LYS A 946 -6.50 -33.29 -18.64
N ALA A 947 -7.08 -32.19 -19.13
CA ALA A 947 -8.51 -32.08 -19.40
C ALA A 947 -8.93 -32.91 -20.62
N LEU A 948 -8.11 -32.93 -21.68
CA LEU A 948 -8.36 -33.77 -22.89
C LEU A 948 -8.34 -35.27 -22.59
N MET A 949 -7.46 -35.72 -21.69
CA MET A 949 -7.41 -37.13 -21.28
C MET A 949 -8.66 -37.56 -20.48
N LYS A 950 -9.23 -36.64 -19.68
CA LYS A 950 -10.43 -36.89 -18.86
C LYS A 950 -11.75 -36.82 -19.63
N GLY A 951 -11.78 -36.12 -20.78
CA GLY A 951 -12.97 -36.03 -21.66
C GLY A 951 -13.11 -37.22 -22.61
N GLN A 952 -12.19 -38.18 -22.58
CA GLN A 952 -12.22 -39.43 -23.39
C GLN A 952 -12.71 -40.64 -22.61
N ASP A 953 -12.87 -40.57 -21.30
CA ASP A 953 -13.49 -41.56 -20.43
C ASP A 953 -14.95 -41.16 -20.10
#